data_8f8483f510e1c7f4989190771edda437
#
_entry.id   8f8483f510e1c7f4989190771edda437
#
_cell.length_a   1.000
_cell.length_b   1.000
_cell.length_c   1.000
_cell.angle_alpha   90.00
_cell.angle_beta   90.00
_cell.angle_gamma   90.00
#
_symmetry.space_group_name_H-M   'P 1'
#
loop_
_entity.id
_entity.type
_entity.pdbx_description
1 polymer ?
#
loop_
_entity_poly.entity_id
_entity_poly.type
_entity_poly.pdbx_seq_one_letter_code
_entity_poly.pdbx_strand_id
1 'polypeptide(L)'
;MVEKVLSRSVRLIFAGGMVVGAAVQPALADDVQKVEITGSSLKRVDAETALPVQVVTKAEIAKTGVTSTQDLLATISAVSAGGSTTNAAGAGNSTGGLSSISLRGIGDSRTLVLVNGRRLAPFASGGGTVVNVNSIPLAAIERVEVLKDGASGIYGSDAMAGVVNFILTKNYEGVELSGGLGTPTASGGGQNGHASIVAGFNSDSGLSGVVSASYEQDKVLFGRDRSYAKSANNPPYYGSGATGQGNIQGPWTPGGGDDQATGGSGWGNPLAASGQCNTIGMTLYPGLSSKKQKYCAYDSGPDVGLLPDRKLINLTGSLTYKLNANAELFAEGLYSQSKVTTTYQASPARSDFFDPDVLFDGTATQKGTDRALLIYPNNPAYQSIAVPYLQSIGKSSFIGQPLAITARVQDFGPRQNVDTADQYRFIVGTRGTIANQDYEVAYATNQSKLNSAVTTGYFSQFAYAKAINDPNSNWNPWAPGGVQNPALAAQIQAAKFSGDYLSATSKSDTFDAKISGDAFKLGDSTSQYAVGLQSTRQNYALNPSSAYLNGDIAGLGGTVVPLDRSRNINSIFAELNVPIAKTLDGNLSVRSDRYNDVGNTTNYKANLRWQPVKEVLLRTSYGTGFRAPTLNDLWYPQSKGTSGQFDDNGPHGTGQTGIQIGNEITGGNPNLKPEKSKQFSMGAVLQPSSNFSVGADFFRIRISDYISTPTEQEIVDGYRRGDPAYQGLVTVDASNNIMSIIATTQNAGTADVQGVDLFVNFRQSLKDYGKLEINLNGTQMLKFDQTSPGGQLFNKVGTLVNNINGTNTAVIGANNGGVILRWKHMLSGTWTYGNWATTLVQNYASGYQTKDRMDGQPNFVGASQIYDLNLAYKGIKNAVFSVGVKNLFDKQPDTFIPVSNQFQSGYDIYQYDPRGRFVYVNATYKFK
;
A
#
# COMPACT_ATOMS: atom_id res chain seq x y z
N MET A 1 -1.19 -29.46 -39.63
CA MET A 1 -0.76 -30.48 -38.63
C MET A 1 0.08 -29.83 -37.49
N VAL A 2 0.71 -28.68 -37.70
CA VAL A 2 1.48 -27.95 -36.72
C VAL A 2 0.61 -27.18 -35.71
N GLU A 3 -0.56 -26.65 -36.13
CA GLU A 3 -1.53 -26.00 -35.28
C GLU A 3 -2.09 -26.86 -34.11
N LYS A 4 -2.17 -28.19 -34.31
CA LYS A 4 -2.75 -29.10 -33.30
C LYS A 4 -1.86 -29.38 -32.10
N VAL A 5 -0.55 -29.11 -32.17
CA VAL A 5 0.39 -29.42 -31.09
C VAL A 5 0.44 -28.29 -30.08
N LEU A 6 0.45 -27.02 -30.50
CA LEU A 6 0.42 -25.84 -29.61
C LEU A 6 -0.94 -25.72 -28.90
N SER A 7 -2.05 -26.04 -29.59
CA SER A 7 -3.39 -26.08 -28.98
C SER A 7 -3.51 -27.16 -27.87
N ARG A 8 -2.73 -28.25 -27.95
CA ARG A 8 -2.69 -29.27 -26.90
C ARG A 8 -1.96 -28.83 -25.65
N SER A 9 -0.90 -28.00 -25.76
CA SER A 9 -0.18 -27.48 -24.59
C SER A 9 -1.02 -26.47 -23.81
N VAL A 10 -1.79 -25.63 -24.49
CA VAL A 10 -2.77 -24.72 -23.88
C VAL A 10 -3.94 -25.46 -23.26
N ARG A 11 -4.41 -26.57 -23.92
CA ARG A 11 -5.45 -27.42 -23.35
C ARG A 11 -5.03 -28.12 -22.05
N LEU A 12 -3.74 -28.41 -21.85
CA LEU A 12 -3.21 -29.01 -20.63
C LEU A 12 -3.12 -27.99 -19.48
N ILE A 13 -2.93 -26.71 -19.76
CA ILE A 13 -2.95 -25.63 -18.75
C ILE A 13 -4.38 -25.34 -18.27
N PHE A 14 -5.39 -25.44 -19.16
CA PHE A 14 -6.80 -25.18 -18.82
C PHE A 14 -7.60 -26.43 -18.42
N ALA A 15 -7.10 -27.65 -18.70
CA ALA A 15 -7.80 -28.90 -18.47
C ALA A 15 -7.39 -29.68 -17.21
N GLY A 16 -6.66 -29.06 -16.28
CA GLY A 16 -6.30 -29.66 -14.99
C GLY A 16 -7.47 -29.95 -14.04
N GLY A 17 -8.71 -29.78 -14.47
CA GLY A 17 -9.92 -29.89 -13.67
C GLY A 17 -10.94 -30.97 -14.06
N MET A 18 -10.75 -31.69 -15.16
CA MET A 18 -11.76 -32.71 -15.56
C MET A 18 -11.12 -33.90 -16.31
N VAL A 19 -10.83 -34.94 -15.60
CA VAL A 19 -10.82 -36.32 -16.18
C VAL A 19 -11.35 -37.29 -15.15
N VAL A 20 -12.61 -37.65 -15.26
CA VAL A 20 -13.10 -39.04 -15.04
C VAL A 20 -14.25 -39.28 -16.00
N GLY A 21 -14.03 -40.22 -16.91
CA GLY A 21 -15.03 -41.07 -17.54
C GLY A 21 -15.92 -40.44 -18.60
N ALA A 22 -15.56 -40.59 -19.88
CA ALA A 22 -16.58 -40.67 -20.91
C ALA A 22 -16.10 -41.51 -22.08
N ALA A 23 -17.02 -42.34 -22.57
CA ALA A 23 -16.89 -43.18 -23.72
C ALA A 23 -16.62 -42.38 -25.01
N VAL A 24 -15.90 -43.02 -25.92
CA VAL A 24 -15.54 -42.49 -27.24
C VAL A 24 -16.80 -42.17 -28.06
N GLN A 25 -17.01 -40.86 -28.30
CA GLN A 25 -17.83 -40.39 -29.43
C GLN A 25 -16.94 -39.57 -30.37
N PRO A 26 -17.25 -39.54 -31.70
CA PRO A 26 -16.43 -38.85 -32.68
C PRO A 26 -16.46 -37.33 -32.42
N ALA A 27 -15.25 -36.74 -32.27
CA ALA A 27 -15.08 -35.32 -32.02
C ALA A 27 -15.59 -34.52 -33.23
N LEU A 28 -16.68 -33.81 -33.04
CA LEU A 28 -16.99 -32.60 -33.79
C LEU A 28 -15.85 -31.60 -33.51
N ALA A 29 -15.41 -30.86 -34.51
CA ALA A 29 -14.37 -29.87 -34.40
C ALA A 29 -14.83 -28.79 -33.38
N ASP A 30 -14.29 -28.82 -32.13
CA ASP A 30 -14.51 -27.79 -31.13
C ASP A 30 -13.98 -26.47 -31.68
N ASP A 31 -14.83 -25.47 -31.72
CA ASP A 31 -14.46 -24.09 -31.96
C ASP A 31 -13.40 -23.71 -30.91
N VAL A 32 -12.19 -23.41 -31.35
CA VAL A 32 -11.08 -23.02 -30.48
C VAL A 32 -11.43 -21.67 -29.88
N GLN A 33 -11.77 -21.66 -28.59
CA GLN A 33 -12.22 -20.47 -27.91
C GLN A 33 -11.10 -19.40 -27.86
N LYS A 34 -11.30 -18.30 -28.61
CA LYS A 34 -10.40 -17.15 -28.60
C LYS A 34 -10.57 -16.37 -27.27
N VAL A 35 -9.49 -16.08 -26.59
CA VAL A 35 -9.47 -15.40 -25.31
C VAL A 35 -8.73 -14.06 -25.45
N GLU A 36 -9.28 -13.00 -24.83
CA GLU A 36 -8.59 -11.72 -24.64
C GLU A 36 -7.62 -11.85 -23.47
N ILE A 37 -6.33 -11.55 -23.69
CA ILE A 37 -5.28 -11.61 -22.67
C ILE A 37 -4.87 -10.19 -22.32
N THR A 38 -4.58 -9.92 -21.04
CA THR A 38 -4.16 -8.60 -20.55
C THR A 38 -2.99 -8.05 -21.36
N GLY A 39 -3.14 -6.82 -21.85
CA GLY A 39 -2.16 -6.12 -22.71
C GLY A 39 -2.53 -6.10 -24.19
N SER A 40 -3.67 -6.66 -24.58
CA SER A 40 -4.23 -6.57 -25.92
C SER A 40 -5.76 -6.50 -25.86
N SER A 41 -6.36 -5.77 -26.78
CA SER A 41 -7.82 -5.73 -27.02
C SER A 41 -8.28 -6.73 -28.08
N LEU A 42 -7.36 -7.56 -28.57
CA LEU A 42 -7.60 -8.59 -29.60
C LEU A 42 -7.76 -9.96 -28.94
N LYS A 43 -8.75 -10.72 -29.40
CA LYS A 43 -8.94 -12.10 -28.97
C LYS A 43 -7.97 -13.03 -29.68
N ARG A 44 -7.21 -13.85 -28.94
CA ARG A 44 -6.20 -14.77 -29.47
C ARG A 44 -6.46 -16.20 -29.03
N VAL A 45 -5.94 -17.13 -29.82
CA VAL A 45 -5.95 -18.57 -29.52
C VAL A 45 -4.77 -18.98 -28.67
N ASP A 46 -3.63 -18.26 -28.80
CA ASP A 46 -2.38 -18.55 -28.08
C ASP A 46 -2.28 -17.72 -26.80
N ALA A 47 -2.00 -18.38 -25.68
CA ALA A 47 -1.76 -17.74 -24.39
C ALA A 47 -0.40 -17.00 -24.34
N GLU A 48 0.58 -17.36 -25.17
CA GLU A 48 1.88 -16.70 -25.25
C GLU A 48 1.83 -15.50 -26.18
N THR A 49 1.72 -14.33 -25.56
CA THR A 49 1.68 -13.04 -26.27
C THR A 49 3.07 -12.48 -26.54
N ALA A 50 3.14 -11.42 -27.36
CA ALA A 50 4.34 -10.59 -27.52
C ALA A 50 4.76 -9.88 -26.22
N LEU A 51 3.95 -9.95 -25.17
CA LEU A 51 4.18 -9.28 -23.88
C LEU A 51 4.39 -10.31 -22.75
N PRO A 52 5.22 -9.99 -21.74
CA PRO A 52 5.47 -10.87 -20.60
C PRO A 52 4.27 -10.85 -19.62
N VAL A 53 3.31 -11.74 -19.82
CA VAL A 53 2.17 -11.94 -18.92
C VAL A 53 2.42 -13.17 -18.03
N GLN A 54 2.42 -12.98 -16.72
CA GLN A 54 2.40 -14.06 -15.74
C GLN A 54 0.93 -14.35 -15.39
N VAL A 55 0.51 -15.58 -15.54
CA VAL A 55 -0.83 -16.04 -15.13
C VAL A 55 -0.72 -16.86 -13.86
N VAL A 56 -1.51 -16.51 -12.84
CA VAL A 56 -1.63 -17.27 -11.60
C VAL A 56 -3.05 -17.82 -11.53
N THR A 57 -3.20 -19.12 -11.70
CA THR A 57 -4.50 -19.82 -11.77
C THR A 57 -5.09 -20.09 -10.37
N LYS A 58 -6.41 -20.31 -10.28
CA LYS A 58 -7.09 -20.73 -9.04
C LYS A 58 -6.41 -21.95 -8.39
N ALA A 59 -5.93 -22.90 -9.20
CA ALA A 59 -5.23 -24.10 -8.72
C ALA A 59 -3.85 -23.75 -8.09
N GLU A 60 -3.12 -22.81 -8.65
CA GLU A 60 -1.85 -22.34 -8.09
C GLU A 60 -2.09 -21.52 -6.82
N ILE A 61 -3.10 -20.65 -6.79
CA ILE A 61 -3.52 -19.91 -5.59
C ILE A 61 -3.78 -20.87 -4.42
N ALA A 62 -4.53 -21.95 -4.66
CA ALA A 62 -4.84 -22.93 -3.62
C ALA A 62 -3.61 -23.64 -3.04
N LYS A 63 -2.53 -23.78 -3.81
CA LYS A 63 -1.26 -24.40 -3.36
C LYS A 63 -0.47 -23.50 -2.38
N THR A 64 -0.66 -22.17 -2.45
CA THR A 64 0.09 -21.21 -1.61
C THR A 64 -0.47 -21.08 -0.20
N GLY A 65 -1.70 -21.54 0.04
CA GLY A 65 -2.37 -21.40 1.33
C GLY A 65 -2.65 -19.95 1.73
N VAL A 66 -2.73 -19.03 0.77
CA VAL A 66 -3.11 -17.64 1.01
C VAL A 66 -4.60 -17.54 1.29
N THR A 67 -4.98 -16.59 2.15
CA THR A 67 -6.37 -16.40 2.58
C THR A 67 -6.95 -15.07 2.13
N SER A 68 -6.12 -14.14 1.64
CA SER A 68 -6.55 -12.84 1.11
C SER A 68 -5.94 -12.54 -0.25
N THR A 69 -6.57 -11.62 -1.00
CA THR A 69 -6.03 -11.15 -2.28
C THR A 69 -4.70 -10.43 -2.12
N GLN A 70 -4.52 -9.69 -1.03
CA GLN A 70 -3.24 -9.07 -0.68
C GLN A 70 -2.13 -10.12 -0.49
N ASP A 71 -2.38 -11.18 0.28
CA ASP A 71 -1.39 -12.24 0.51
C ASP A 71 -1.01 -12.94 -0.79
N LEU A 72 -1.98 -13.14 -1.70
CA LEU A 72 -1.73 -13.66 -3.03
C LEU A 72 -0.74 -12.78 -3.81
N LEU A 73 -0.97 -11.47 -3.84
CA LEU A 73 -0.13 -10.54 -4.58
C LEU A 73 1.29 -10.46 -4.00
N ALA A 74 1.45 -10.63 -2.69
CA ALA A 74 2.76 -10.68 -2.05
C ALA A 74 3.63 -11.86 -2.51
N THR A 75 3.03 -12.94 -3.05
CA THR A 75 3.75 -14.10 -3.61
C THR A 75 4.36 -13.82 -4.98
N ILE A 76 3.95 -12.74 -5.67
CA ILE A 76 4.46 -12.38 -6.99
C ILE A 76 5.81 -11.69 -6.84
N SER A 77 6.88 -12.21 -7.47
CA SER A 77 8.25 -11.70 -7.31
C SER A 77 8.42 -10.24 -7.74
N ALA A 78 7.71 -9.81 -8.79
CA ALA A 78 7.74 -8.45 -9.30
C ALA A 78 6.98 -7.45 -8.40
N VAL A 79 6.21 -7.93 -7.41
CA VAL A 79 5.50 -7.08 -6.47
C VAL A 79 6.42 -6.71 -5.31
N SER A 80 6.62 -5.42 -5.11
CA SER A 80 7.24 -4.87 -3.91
C SER A 80 6.18 -4.60 -2.85
N ALA A 81 6.56 -4.75 -1.59
CA ALA A 81 5.69 -4.41 -0.48
C ALA A 81 5.38 -2.91 -0.50
N GLY A 82 4.12 -2.56 -0.52
CA GLY A 82 3.63 -1.19 -0.48
C GLY A 82 2.17 -1.19 -0.11
N GLY A 83 1.72 -0.26 0.72
CA GLY A 83 0.31 -0.02 1.02
C GLY A 83 -0.50 -1.17 1.63
N SER A 84 0.15 -2.18 2.19
CA SER A 84 -0.51 -3.31 2.83
C SER A 84 -1.23 -2.89 4.11
N THR A 85 -2.42 -3.43 4.39
CA THR A 85 -3.13 -3.25 5.66
C THR A 85 -2.33 -3.72 6.87
N THR A 86 -1.47 -4.73 6.69
CA THR A 86 -0.57 -5.21 7.74
C THR A 86 0.54 -4.20 8.05
N ASN A 87 0.85 -3.31 7.12
CA ASN A 87 1.89 -2.29 7.26
C ASN A 87 1.35 -0.97 7.85
N ALA A 88 0.05 -0.87 8.05
CA ALA A 88 -0.62 0.33 8.55
C ALA A 88 -0.46 0.56 10.06
N ALA A 89 0.04 -0.41 10.78
CA ALA A 89 0.06 -0.41 12.24
C ALA A 89 1.21 0.41 12.86
N GLY A 90 1.94 1.21 12.08
CA GLY A 90 3.04 2.03 12.61
C GLY A 90 2.60 3.44 12.94
N ALA A 91 3.11 3.99 14.03
CA ALA A 91 3.22 5.42 14.31
C ALA A 91 1.95 6.28 14.33
N GLY A 92 0.78 5.70 14.47
CA GLY A 92 -0.47 6.48 14.55
C GLY A 92 -1.02 6.94 13.20
N ASN A 93 -0.56 6.39 12.08
CA ASN A 93 -1.14 6.62 10.77
C ASN A 93 -2.01 5.42 10.38
N SER A 94 -3.31 5.66 10.12
CA SER A 94 -4.18 4.67 9.49
C SER A 94 -4.11 4.79 7.98
N THR A 95 -4.01 3.65 7.28
CA THR A 95 -4.21 3.62 5.81
C THR A 95 -5.70 3.59 5.44
N GLY A 96 -6.61 3.67 6.42
CA GLY A 96 -8.04 3.49 6.21
C GLY A 96 -8.41 2.06 5.79
N GLY A 97 -7.51 1.09 6.01
CA GLY A 97 -7.70 -0.29 5.54
C GLY A 97 -7.34 -0.51 4.06
N LEU A 98 -6.64 0.43 3.43
CA LEU A 98 -6.12 0.27 2.07
C LEU A 98 -5.07 -0.83 1.99
N SER A 99 -5.23 -1.72 1.03
CA SER A 99 -4.18 -2.63 0.55
C SER A 99 -3.95 -2.37 -0.92
N SER A 100 -2.74 -2.01 -1.30
CA SER A 100 -2.37 -1.68 -2.67
C SER A 100 -1.26 -2.58 -3.21
N ILE A 101 -0.93 -2.45 -4.48
CA ILE A 101 0.11 -3.22 -5.17
C ILE A 101 1.05 -2.29 -5.93
N SER A 102 2.35 -2.50 -5.78
CA SER A 102 3.39 -1.80 -6.52
C SER A 102 4.24 -2.80 -7.29
N LEU A 103 4.16 -2.80 -8.62
CA LEU A 103 5.06 -3.59 -9.44
C LEU A 103 6.44 -2.93 -9.47
N ARG A 104 7.50 -3.73 -9.22
CA ARG A 104 8.91 -3.33 -9.25
C ARG A 104 9.25 -2.15 -8.33
N GLY A 105 8.37 -1.83 -7.36
CA GLY A 105 8.55 -0.74 -6.42
C GLY A 105 8.46 0.66 -7.03
N ILE A 106 7.93 0.80 -8.26
CA ILE A 106 7.80 2.09 -8.94
C ILE A 106 6.70 2.97 -8.31
N GLY A 107 5.85 2.36 -7.49
CA GLY A 107 4.72 2.97 -6.81
C GLY A 107 3.41 2.32 -7.21
N ASP A 108 2.50 2.28 -6.28
CA ASP A 108 1.17 1.69 -6.46
C ASP A 108 0.28 2.51 -7.40
N SER A 109 0.42 3.83 -7.41
CA SER A 109 -0.25 4.73 -8.36
C SER A 109 0.22 4.58 -9.81
N ARG A 110 1.27 3.81 -10.07
CA ARG A 110 1.85 3.54 -11.40
C ARG A 110 1.65 2.09 -11.84
N THR A 111 0.88 1.32 -11.04
CA THR A 111 0.47 -0.07 -11.30
C THR A 111 -1.03 -0.10 -11.50
N LEU A 112 -1.49 -0.42 -12.70
CA LEU A 112 -2.91 -0.45 -13.00
C LEU A 112 -3.54 -1.76 -12.50
N VAL A 113 -4.61 -1.64 -11.70
CA VAL A 113 -5.43 -2.78 -11.25
C VAL A 113 -6.75 -2.80 -12.01
N LEU A 114 -7.07 -3.97 -12.56
CA LEU A 114 -8.30 -4.22 -13.32
C LEU A 114 -9.06 -5.42 -12.75
N VAL A 115 -10.37 -5.42 -12.93
CA VAL A 115 -11.24 -6.58 -12.73
C VAL A 115 -12.01 -6.83 -14.01
N ASN A 116 -11.83 -8.00 -14.60
CA ASN A 116 -12.38 -8.36 -15.92
C ASN A 116 -12.06 -7.32 -17.00
N GLY A 117 -10.82 -6.78 -17.00
CA GLY A 117 -10.34 -5.80 -17.97
C GLY A 117 -10.80 -4.35 -17.74
N ARG A 118 -11.59 -4.07 -16.70
CA ARG A 118 -12.11 -2.73 -16.38
C ARG A 118 -11.62 -2.21 -15.03
N ARG A 119 -11.48 -0.89 -14.92
CA ARG A 119 -11.04 -0.20 -13.70
C ARG A 119 -12.08 -0.31 -12.59
N LEU A 120 -11.61 -0.25 -11.33
CA LEU A 120 -12.40 0.06 -10.14
C LEU A 120 -12.23 1.54 -9.78
N ALA A 121 -13.17 2.09 -9.00
CA ALA A 121 -12.95 3.39 -8.38
C ALA A 121 -11.75 3.32 -7.43
N PRO A 122 -10.88 4.35 -7.42
CA PRO A 122 -9.82 4.46 -6.43
C PRO A 122 -10.37 4.46 -5.01
N PHE A 123 -9.61 3.94 -4.08
CA PHE A 123 -9.97 3.93 -2.66
C PHE A 123 -10.11 5.35 -2.10
N ALA A 124 -11.19 5.60 -1.40
CA ALA A 124 -11.58 6.94 -0.94
C ALA A 124 -10.84 7.39 0.33
N SER A 125 -9.54 7.10 0.48
CA SER A 125 -8.74 7.65 1.60
C SER A 125 -8.13 9.01 1.25
N GLY A 126 -7.57 9.68 2.24
CA GLY A 126 -6.84 10.94 2.05
C GLY A 126 -5.66 10.88 1.07
N GLY A 127 -5.21 9.67 0.67
CA GLY A 127 -4.24 9.45 -0.38
C GLY A 127 -4.80 8.73 -1.61
N GLY A 128 -6.12 8.68 -1.79
CA GLY A 128 -6.90 7.84 -2.69
C GLY A 128 -6.55 7.92 -4.17
N THR A 129 -5.41 7.35 -4.54
CA THR A 129 -4.95 7.27 -5.93
C THR A 129 -5.01 5.85 -6.47
N VAL A 130 -5.25 4.85 -5.64
CA VAL A 130 -5.07 3.43 -5.93
C VAL A 130 -6.27 2.59 -5.53
N VAL A 131 -6.38 1.42 -6.11
CA VAL A 131 -7.46 0.46 -5.81
C VAL A 131 -7.11 -0.34 -4.56
N ASN A 132 -8.08 -0.55 -3.67
CA ASN A 132 -7.96 -1.51 -2.58
C ASN A 132 -8.11 -2.94 -3.12
N VAL A 133 -7.02 -3.69 -3.19
CA VAL A 133 -7.04 -5.05 -3.75
C VAL A 133 -7.82 -6.04 -2.90
N ASN A 134 -8.00 -5.78 -1.61
CA ASN A 134 -8.85 -6.62 -0.75
C ASN A 134 -10.34 -6.47 -1.04
N SER A 135 -10.76 -5.46 -1.81
CA SER A 135 -12.13 -5.38 -2.31
C SER A 135 -12.46 -6.42 -3.41
N ILE A 136 -11.46 -7.18 -3.86
CA ILE A 136 -11.58 -8.21 -4.89
C ILE A 136 -11.56 -9.58 -4.18
N PRO A 137 -12.69 -10.31 -4.11
CA PRO A 137 -12.78 -11.54 -3.32
C PRO A 137 -11.94 -12.67 -3.91
N LEU A 138 -11.02 -13.23 -3.11
CA LEU A 138 -10.14 -14.33 -3.49
C LEU A 138 -10.93 -15.53 -4.03
N ALA A 139 -12.09 -15.86 -3.41
CA ALA A 139 -12.94 -16.98 -3.79
C ALA A 139 -13.55 -16.86 -5.19
N ALA A 140 -13.79 -15.62 -5.65
CA ALA A 140 -14.34 -15.35 -6.98
C ALA A 140 -13.28 -15.34 -8.09
N ILE A 141 -11.99 -15.33 -7.76
CA ILE A 141 -10.90 -15.24 -8.73
C ILE A 141 -10.73 -16.58 -9.46
N GLU A 142 -10.84 -16.56 -10.79
CA GLU A 142 -10.48 -17.67 -11.66
C GLU A 142 -8.97 -17.70 -11.92
N ARG A 143 -8.40 -16.52 -12.22
CA ARG A 143 -6.96 -16.32 -12.41
C ARG A 143 -6.59 -14.85 -12.24
N VAL A 144 -5.32 -14.61 -11.98
CA VAL A 144 -4.73 -13.26 -12.00
C VAL A 144 -3.72 -13.19 -13.14
N GLU A 145 -3.87 -12.20 -13.99
CA GLU A 145 -2.95 -11.91 -15.10
C GLU A 145 -2.10 -10.71 -14.75
N VAL A 146 -0.79 -10.90 -14.65
CA VAL A 146 0.18 -9.86 -14.32
C VAL A 146 1.00 -9.54 -15.56
N LEU A 147 0.67 -8.45 -16.22
CA LEU A 147 1.44 -7.91 -17.33
C LEU A 147 2.62 -7.11 -16.78
N LYS A 148 3.82 -7.64 -16.95
CA LYS A 148 5.07 -7.04 -16.47
C LYS A 148 5.68 -6.10 -17.51
N ASP A 149 4.85 -5.28 -18.16
CA ASP A 149 5.26 -4.28 -19.14
C ASP A 149 4.24 -3.15 -19.18
N GLY A 150 4.66 -1.95 -19.52
CA GLY A 150 3.74 -0.84 -19.61
C GLY A 150 2.69 -1.01 -20.70
N ALA A 151 1.49 -0.51 -20.44
CA ALA A 151 0.33 -0.72 -21.30
C ALA A 151 -0.54 0.54 -21.44
N SER A 152 0.04 1.74 -21.30
CA SER A 152 -0.72 2.99 -21.44
C SER A 152 -1.27 3.21 -22.86
N GLY A 153 -0.66 2.62 -23.87
CA GLY A 153 -1.17 2.63 -25.25
C GLY A 153 -2.51 1.89 -25.42
N ILE A 154 -2.95 1.13 -24.42
CA ILE A 154 -4.26 0.40 -24.42
C ILE A 154 -5.13 0.90 -23.27
N TYR A 155 -4.60 0.91 -22.04
CA TYR A 155 -5.38 1.18 -20.83
C TYR A 155 -5.32 2.63 -20.33
N GLY A 156 -4.47 3.48 -20.90
CA GLY A 156 -4.29 4.88 -20.50
C GLY A 156 -3.45 5.06 -19.25
N SER A 157 -3.82 6.02 -18.40
CA SER A 157 -3.11 6.39 -17.17
C SER A 157 -2.82 5.20 -16.26
N ASP A 158 -1.75 5.28 -15.45
CA ASP A 158 -1.37 4.38 -14.36
C ASP A 158 -0.75 3.03 -14.80
N ALA A 159 -0.86 2.65 -16.08
CA ALA A 159 -0.27 1.43 -16.62
C ALA A 159 1.22 1.60 -17.00
N MET A 160 2.02 2.24 -16.12
CA MET A 160 3.44 2.53 -16.36
C MET A 160 4.35 1.38 -15.92
N ALA A 161 4.14 0.84 -14.72
CA ALA A 161 4.91 -0.30 -14.19
C ALA A 161 4.42 -1.64 -14.72
N GLY A 162 3.15 -1.71 -15.08
CA GLY A 162 2.45 -2.88 -15.55
C GLY A 162 0.97 -2.85 -15.20
N VAL A 163 0.31 -4.01 -15.43
CA VAL A 163 -1.13 -4.19 -15.16
C VAL A 163 -1.35 -5.48 -14.39
N VAL A 164 -2.19 -5.44 -13.37
CA VAL A 164 -2.69 -6.62 -12.66
C VAL A 164 -4.18 -6.72 -12.89
N ASN A 165 -4.59 -7.75 -13.64
CA ASN A 165 -5.98 -7.96 -14.02
C ASN A 165 -6.52 -9.21 -13.33
N PHE A 166 -7.52 -9.03 -12.50
CA PHE A 166 -8.24 -10.10 -11.83
C PHE A 166 -9.39 -10.59 -12.72
N ILE A 167 -9.30 -11.79 -13.19
CA ILE A 167 -10.36 -12.44 -13.96
C ILE A 167 -11.24 -13.22 -13.00
N LEU A 168 -12.49 -12.80 -12.88
CA LEU A 168 -13.47 -13.45 -12.02
C LEU A 168 -14.13 -14.61 -12.78
N THR A 169 -14.54 -15.63 -12.03
CA THR A 169 -15.28 -16.80 -12.53
C THR A 169 -16.59 -16.35 -13.18
N LYS A 170 -16.79 -16.68 -14.45
CA LYS A 170 -18.00 -16.32 -15.22
C LYS A 170 -18.86 -17.53 -15.59
N ASN A 171 -18.25 -18.67 -15.84
CA ASN A 171 -18.93 -19.91 -16.23
C ASN A 171 -18.72 -20.93 -15.11
N TYR A 172 -19.72 -21.07 -14.27
CA TYR A 172 -19.71 -22.03 -13.17
C TYR A 172 -21.05 -22.74 -13.09
N GLU A 173 -21.03 -24.03 -12.81
CA GLU A 173 -22.24 -24.83 -12.60
C GLU A 173 -22.12 -25.58 -11.27
N GLY A 174 -23.18 -25.51 -10.46
CA GLY A 174 -23.22 -26.11 -9.14
C GLY A 174 -22.87 -25.10 -8.01
N VAL A 175 -22.58 -25.63 -6.83
CA VAL A 175 -22.27 -24.85 -5.63
C VAL A 175 -20.95 -25.32 -5.03
N GLU A 176 -20.05 -24.40 -4.71
CA GLU A 176 -18.80 -24.66 -4.00
C GLU A 176 -18.81 -23.91 -2.67
N LEU A 177 -18.59 -24.64 -1.57
CA LEU A 177 -18.36 -24.07 -0.24
C LEU A 177 -16.91 -24.24 0.11
N SER A 178 -16.29 -23.17 0.62
CA SER A 178 -14.92 -23.21 1.12
C SER A 178 -14.80 -22.50 2.46
N GLY A 179 -13.91 -22.98 3.31
CA GLY A 179 -13.63 -22.32 4.57
C GLY A 179 -12.34 -22.81 5.17
N GLY A 180 -11.76 -21.99 6.04
CA GLY A 180 -10.51 -22.31 6.71
C GLY A 180 -10.26 -21.45 7.93
N LEU A 181 -9.35 -21.93 8.76
CA LEU A 181 -8.88 -21.29 9.99
C LEU A 181 -7.37 -21.36 10.05
N GLY A 182 -6.76 -20.34 10.62
CA GLY A 182 -5.32 -20.31 10.82
C GLY A 182 -4.94 -19.63 12.13
N THR A 183 -3.80 -20.04 12.70
CA THR A 183 -3.28 -19.50 13.95
C THR A 183 -1.76 -19.48 13.98
N PRO A 184 -1.12 -18.43 14.51
CA PRO A 184 0.30 -18.46 14.86
C PRO A 184 0.58 -19.57 15.88
N THR A 185 1.76 -20.15 15.85
CA THR A 185 2.21 -21.09 16.89
C THR A 185 2.67 -20.38 18.16
N ALA A 186 3.08 -19.11 18.04
CA ALA A 186 3.36 -18.25 19.17
C ALA A 186 2.04 -17.72 19.78
N SER A 187 2.04 -17.50 21.09
CA SER A 187 0.90 -16.93 21.83
C SER A 187 0.57 -15.50 21.37
N GLY A 188 -0.60 -15.03 21.71
CA GLY A 188 -1.16 -13.72 21.35
C GLY A 188 -2.17 -13.81 20.22
N GLY A 189 -2.39 -12.70 19.53
CA GLY A 189 -3.33 -12.57 18.41
C GLY A 189 -2.79 -13.06 17.06
N GLY A 190 -3.40 -12.57 15.99
CA GLY A 190 -2.99 -12.87 14.61
C GLY A 190 -3.66 -14.10 13.98
N GLN A 191 -4.68 -14.68 14.65
CA GLN A 191 -5.52 -15.74 14.08
C GLN A 191 -6.32 -15.18 12.91
N ASN A 192 -6.62 -16.02 11.94
CA ASN A 192 -7.55 -15.71 10.86
C ASN A 192 -8.56 -16.81 10.61
N GLY A 193 -9.66 -16.42 9.94
CA GLY A 193 -10.67 -17.34 9.47
C GLY A 193 -11.37 -16.79 8.24
N HIS A 194 -11.79 -17.70 7.35
CA HIS A 194 -12.55 -17.34 6.17
C HIS A 194 -13.61 -18.40 5.85
N ALA A 195 -14.68 -17.94 5.20
CA ALA A 195 -15.69 -18.79 4.61
C ALA A 195 -16.17 -18.18 3.29
N SER A 196 -16.49 -19.01 2.31
CA SER A 196 -17.02 -18.54 1.03
C SER A 196 -17.95 -19.54 0.37
N ILE A 197 -18.82 -19.00 -0.46
CA ILE A 197 -19.69 -19.74 -1.35
C ILE A 197 -19.55 -19.20 -2.76
N VAL A 198 -19.47 -20.09 -3.73
CA VAL A 198 -19.59 -19.78 -5.17
C VAL A 198 -20.70 -20.67 -5.71
N ALA A 199 -21.71 -20.07 -6.33
CA ALA A 199 -22.82 -20.79 -6.95
C ALA A 199 -23.07 -20.28 -8.36
N GLY A 200 -23.36 -21.19 -9.28
CA GLY A 200 -23.61 -20.80 -10.66
C GLY A 200 -24.52 -21.78 -11.36
N PHE A 201 -25.07 -21.31 -12.46
CA PHE A 201 -25.96 -22.10 -13.32
C PHE A 201 -25.78 -21.71 -14.79
N ASN A 202 -26.05 -22.68 -15.66
CA ASN A 202 -26.17 -22.50 -17.10
C ASN A 202 -27.52 -23.10 -17.55
N SER A 203 -28.33 -22.27 -18.21
CA SER A 203 -29.65 -22.71 -18.69
C SER A 203 -29.65 -22.87 -20.22
N ASP A 204 -30.38 -23.86 -20.73
CA ASP A 204 -30.62 -24.08 -22.17
C ASP A 204 -31.29 -22.87 -22.84
N SER A 205 -31.97 -22.01 -22.06
CA SER A 205 -32.55 -20.76 -22.56
C SER A 205 -31.52 -19.66 -22.86
N GLY A 206 -30.22 -19.94 -22.68
CA GLY A 206 -29.12 -18.98 -22.90
C GLY A 206 -28.85 -18.05 -21.74
N LEU A 207 -29.55 -18.25 -20.61
CA LEU A 207 -29.24 -17.49 -19.37
C LEU A 207 -28.21 -18.27 -18.55
N SER A 208 -27.11 -17.58 -18.16
CA SER A 208 -26.13 -18.12 -17.23
C SER A 208 -25.78 -17.10 -16.16
N GLY A 209 -25.45 -17.57 -14.97
CA GLY A 209 -25.11 -16.68 -13.87
C GLY A 209 -24.20 -17.34 -12.87
N VAL A 210 -23.39 -16.50 -12.21
CA VAL A 210 -22.52 -16.89 -11.10
C VAL A 210 -22.65 -15.84 -9.99
N VAL A 211 -22.76 -16.29 -8.75
CA VAL A 211 -22.70 -15.45 -7.55
C VAL A 211 -21.65 -16.02 -6.61
N SER A 212 -20.90 -15.13 -5.96
CA SER A 212 -20.02 -15.52 -4.85
C SER A 212 -20.22 -14.60 -3.65
N ALA A 213 -20.10 -15.17 -2.45
CA ALA A 213 -20.04 -14.43 -1.22
C ALA A 213 -18.87 -14.94 -0.37
N SER A 214 -18.15 -14.04 0.30
CA SER A 214 -17.09 -14.42 1.22
C SER A 214 -17.07 -13.54 2.47
N TYR A 215 -16.65 -14.14 3.57
CA TYR A 215 -16.35 -13.48 4.83
C TYR A 215 -14.95 -13.86 5.28
N GLU A 216 -14.17 -12.85 5.69
CA GLU A 216 -12.82 -13.03 6.23
C GLU A 216 -12.71 -12.24 7.53
N GLN A 217 -11.96 -12.78 8.49
CA GLN A 217 -11.63 -12.10 9.74
C GLN A 217 -10.20 -12.38 10.14
N ASP A 218 -9.46 -11.30 10.46
CA ASP A 218 -8.15 -11.36 11.10
C ASP A 218 -8.25 -10.76 12.51
N LYS A 219 -7.60 -11.36 13.49
CA LYS A 219 -7.50 -10.87 14.85
C LYS A 219 -6.26 -10.01 15.04
N VAL A 220 -6.40 -8.97 15.86
CA VAL A 220 -5.26 -8.09 16.20
C VAL A 220 -4.10 -8.89 16.78
N LEU A 221 -2.88 -8.49 16.42
CA LEU A 221 -1.63 -8.97 17.01
C LEU A 221 -0.89 -7.76 17.58
N PHE A 222 -0.58 -7.77 18.89
CA PHE A 222 0.10 -6.65 19.54
C PHE A 222 1.62 -6.83 19.58
N GLY A 223 2.34 -5.70 19.67
CA GLY A 223 3.79 -5.68 19.84
C GLY A 223 4.26 -6.43 21.08
N ARG A 224 3.52 -6.34 22.20
CA ARG A 224 3.82 -7.08 23.44
C ARG A 224 3.88 -8.60 23.28
N ASP A 225 3.24 -9.14 22.24
CA ASP A 225 3.18 -10.58 21.96
C ASP A 225 4.36 -11.07 21.13
N ARG A 226 5.30 -10.19 20.75
CA ARG A 226 6.49 -10.53 19.94
C ARG A 226 7.76 -9.99 20.57
N SER A 227 8.74 -10.86 20.78
CA SER A 227 10.00 -10.54 21.46
C SER A 227 10.75 -9.36 20.83
N TYR A 228 10.72 -9.25 19.51
CA TYR A 228 11.38 -8.20 18.74
C TYR A 228 10.60 -6.87 18.67
N ALA A 229 9.32 -6.85 19.08
CA ALA A 229 8.45 -5.67 19.01
C ALA A 229 7.88 -5.25 20.37
N LYS A 230 8.15 -5.99 21.44
CA LYS A 230 7.56 -5.79 22.78
C LYS A 230 7.99 -4.49 23.45
N SER A 231 9.03 -3.81 22.96
CA SER A 231 9.48 -2.53 23.46
C SER A 231 10.06 -1.69 22.32
N ALA A 232 9.69 -0.44 22.27
CA ALA A 232 10.26 0.58 21.39
C ALA A 232 11.48 1.28 22.00
N ASN A 233 11.78 1.03 23.27
CA ASN A 233 12.87 1.67 24.02
C ASN A 233 14.18 0.87 24.04
N ASN A 234 14.26 -0.23 23.31
CA ASN A 234 15.50 -1.02 23.22
C ASN A 234 16.52 -0.33 22.32
N PRO A 235 17.82 -0.25 22.73
CA PRO A 235 18.87 0.16 21.79
C PRO A 235 18.90 -0.79 20.58
N PRO A 236 19.10 -0.29 19.36
CA PRO A 236 19.40 1.08 18.97
C PRO A 236 18.16 1.98 18.77
N TYR A 237 16.98 1.53 19.15
CA TYR A 237 15.76 2.31 19.08
C TYR A 237 15.54 2.98 20.41
N TYR A 238 15.38 4.28 20.41
CA TYR A 238 14.87 4.98 21.56
C TYR A 238 13.44 5.40 21.24
N GLY A 239 12.53 5.05 22.13
CA GLY A 239 11.15 5.48 22.05
C GLY A 239 11.07 7.00 21.95
N SER A 240 9.90 7.51 21.58
CA SER A 240 9.67 8.95 21.47
C SER A 240 9.90 9.66 22.81
N GLY A 241 11.12 10.09 23.07
CA GLY A 241 11.45 10.91 24.24
C GLY A 241 10.73 12.26 24.21
N ALA A 242 10.37 12.73 23.02
CA ALA A 242 9.73 14.04 22.83
C ALA A 242 8.32 14.15 23.43
N THR A 243 7.62 13.04 23.64
CA THR A 243 6.22 13.02 24.13
C THR A 243 6.05 12.14 25.37
N GLY A 244 7.05 12.08 26.22
CA GLY A 244 6.93 11.49 27.56
C GLY A 244 6.14 12.39 28.50
N GLN A 245 5.52 11.79 29.51
CA GLN A 245 4.73 12.51 30.49
C GLN A 245 5.61 13.42 31.38
N GLY A 246 5.21 14.69 31.54
CA GLY A 246 5.82 15.60 32.49
C GLY A 246 7.21 16.14 32.08
N ASN A 247 7.62 16.02 30.81
CA ASN A 247 8.83 16.69 30.35
C ASN A 247 8.57 18.19 30.24
N ILE A 248 9.43 19.01 30.84
CA ILE A 248 9.34 20.47 30.80
C ILE A 248 9.98 20.96 29.51
N GLN A 249 9.23 21.71 28.72
CA GLN A 249 9.72 22.25 27.45
C GLN A 249 10.43 23.61 27.66
N GLY A 250 9.93 24.43 28.57
CA GLY A 250 10.46 25.75 28.87
C GLY A 250 9.38 26.68 29.44
N PRO A 251 9.68 27.99 29.58
CA PRO A 251 8.69 28.97 29.97
C PRO A 251 7.69 29.19 28.82
N TRP A 252 6.45 29.43 29.19
CA TRP A 252 5.42 29.74 28.21
C TRP A 252 5.20 31.25 28.12
N THR A 253 5.22 31.78 26.89
CA THR A 253 4.85 33.18 26.61
C THR A 253 3.76 33.16 25.50
N PRO A 254 2.64 33.92 25.68
CA PRO A 254 1.63 34.03 24.65
C PRO A 254 2.21 34.47 23.29
N GLY A 255 2.01 33.70 22.23
CA GLY A 255 2.55 34.01 20.90
C GLY A 255 4.05 33.78 20.71
N GLY A 256 4.74 33.36 21.74
CA GLY A 256 6.14 32.92 21.71
C GLY A 256 6.15 31.38 21.78
N GLY A 257 6.68 30.70 20.76
CA GLY A 257 6.98 29.28 20.90
C GLY A 257 7.88 29.08 22.12
N ASP A 258 7.81 27.90 22.70
CA ASP A 258 8.79 27.41 23.65
C ASP A 258 10.21 27.62 23.09
N ASP A 259 11.21 27.57 23.94
CA ASP A 259 12.61 27.70 23.56
C ASP A 259 13.03 26.58 22.55
N GLN A 260 12.57 26.72 21.31
CA GLN A 260 12.93 25.84 20.19
C GLN A 260 14.42 25.93 19.84
N ALA A 261 15.11 26.98 20.33
CA ALA A 261 16.55 27.12 20.17
C ALA A 261 17.36 25.97 20.79
N THR A 262 16.72 25.12 21.61
CA THR A 262 17.35 23.94 22.19
C THR A 262 17.04 22.64 21.46
N GLY A 263 16.47 22.69 20.25
CA GLY A 263 16.27 21.49 19.38
C GLY A 263 15.24 20.49 19.90
N GLY A 264 14.05 20.96 20.32
CA GLY A 264 12.88 20.09 20.58
C GLY A 264 12.95 19.16 21.80
N SER A 265 13.94 19.32 22.67
CA SER A 265 14.15 18.44 23.83
C SER A 265 13.84 19.08 25.16
N GLY A 266 13.51 20.36 25.19
CA GLY A 266 13.14 21.08 26.41
C GLY A 266 14.16 21.00 27.52
N TRP A 267 13.71 21.24 28.72
CA TRP A 267 14.54 21.29 29.90
C TRP A 267 14.62 19.98 30.70
N GLY A 268 14.09 18.88 30.14
CA GLY A 268 14.14 17.56 30.79
C GLY A 268 12.96 17.29 31.72
N ASN A 269 13.11 16.28 32.57
CA ASN A 269 12.06 15.82 33.48
C ASN A 269 12.55 15.66 34.92
N PRO A 270 11.83 16.22 35.91
CA PRO A 270 12.20 16.09 37.33
C PRO A 270 12.32 14.64 37.80
N LEU A 271 11.40 13.75 37.33
CA LEU A 271 11.44 12.33 37.68
C LEU A 271 12.58 11.59 36.98
N ALA A 272 12.96 12.00 35.78
CA ALA A 272 14.12 11.44 35.11
C ALA A 272 15.44 11.80 35.79
N ALA A 273 15.54 13.02 36.34
CA ALA A 273 16.70 13.45 37.11
C ALA A 273 16.91 12.57 38.34
N SER A 274 15.83 12.14 39.00
CA SER A 274 15.84 11.27 40.17
C SER A 274 15.73 9.76 39.84
N GLY A 275 15.65 9.38 38.55
CA GLY A 275 15.52 7.98 38.13
C GLY A 275 14.13 7.39 38.37
N GLN A 276 13.09 8.21 38.59
CA GLN A 276 11.75 7.79 39.00
C GLN A 276 10.70 7.78 37.87
N CYS A 277 11.10 7.70 36.57
CA CYS A 277 10.16 7.67 35.46
C CYS A 277 9.15 6.53 35.57
N ASN A 278 9.51 5.40 36.20
CA ASN A 278 8.62 4.26 36.39
C ASN A 278 7.40 4.58 37.27
N THR A 279 7.45 5.59 38.13
CA THR A 279 6.30 5.99 38.96
C THR A 279 5.13 6.53 38.16
N ILE A 280 5.37 7.00 36.93
CA ILE A 280 4.38 7.50 35.97
C ILE A 280 4.23 6.57 34.76
N GLY A 281 4.65 5.29 34.87
CA GLY A 281 4.55 4.32 33.77
C GLY A 281 5.47 4.57 32.58
N MET A 282 6.58 5.30 32.79
CA MET A 282 7.56 5.67 31.75
C MET A 282 8.91 4.99 32.00
N THR A 283 9.74 4.98 30.98
CA THR A 283 11.13 4.53 31.07
C THR A 283 12.10 5.70 31.07
N LEU A 284 13.23 5.55 31.76
CA LEU A 284 14.28 6.55 31.74
C LEU A 284 14.96 6.58 30.37
N TYR A 285 14.95 7.72 29.72
CA TYR A 285 15.70 7.96 28.51
C TYR A 285 17.04 8.61 28.85
N PRO A 286 18.17 7.95 28.55
CA PRO A 286 19.49 8.38 29.05
C PRO A 286 20.00 9.69 28.43
N GLY A 287 19.31 10.24 27.45
CA GLY A 287 19.73 11.38 26.65
C GLY A 287 20.64 10.97 25.48
N LEU A 288 20.57 11.71 24.37
CA LEU A 288 21.58 11.66 23.32
C LEU A 288 22.84 12.41 23.83
N SER A 289 24.01 12.03 23.30
CA SER A 289 25.30 12.62 23.69
C SER A 289 25.36 14.16 23.57
N SER A 290 24.49 14.74 22.75
CA SER A 290 24.34 16.20 22.59
C SER A 290 23.41 16.87 23.60
N LYS A 291 22.64 16.12 24.40
CA LYS A 291 21.63 16.66 25.32
C LYS A 291 21.96 16.27 26.75
N LYS A 292 22.26 17.28 27.56
CA LYS A 292 22.65 17.10 28.97
C LYS A 292 21.50 16.67 29.89
N GLN A 293 20.25 16.77 29.42
CA GLN A 293 19.06 16.53 30.25
C GLN A 293 18.48 15.13 30.02
N LYS A 294 18.01 14.53 31.11
CA LYS A 294 17.32 13.22 31.07
C LYS A 294 15.82 13.41 30.92
N TYR A 295 15.16 12.42 30.25
CA TYR A 295 13.72 12.44 29.99
C TYR A 295 13.06 11.17 30.48
N CYS A 296 11.75 11.25 30.74
CA CYS A 296 10.90 10.10 30.81
C CYS A 296 10.30 9.84 29.42
N ALA A 297 10.50 8.64 28.89
CA ALA A 297 10.01 8.23 27.57
C ALA A 297 8.89 7.20 27.71
N TYR A 298 7.88 7.33 26.85
CA TYR A 298 6.82 6.35 26.77
C TYR A 298 7.24 5.16 25.89
N ASP A 299 7.07 3.92 26.39
CA ASP A 299 7.28 2.71 25.60
C ASP A 299 6.02 2.39 24.79
N SER A 300 6.02 2.69 23.50
CA SER A 300 4.89 2.48 22.63
C SER A 300 4.75 1.02 22.13
N GLY A 301 5.83 0.23 22.24
CA GLY A 301 5.86 -1.13 21.68
C GLY A 301 4.71 -2.02 22.14
N PRO A 302 4.42 -2.10 23.45
CA PRO A 302 3.38 -3.00 23.96
C PRO A 302 1.97 -2.71 23.43
N ASP A 303 1.65 -1.46 23.15
CA ASP A 303 0.29 -1.00 22.83
C ASP A 303 -0.02 -0.98 21.34
N VAL A 304 1.00 -1.06 20.49
CA VAL A 304 0.82 -0.99 19.04
C VAL A 304 0.34 -2.32 18.50
N GLY A 305 -0.76 -2.30 17.73
CA GLY A 305 -1.21 -3.43 16.92
C GLY A 305 -0.31 -3.61 15.72
N LEU A 306 0.50 -4.67 15.69
CA LEU A 306 1.34 -5.04 14.53
C LEU A 306 0.48 -5.48 13.34
N LEU A 307 -0.62 -6.20 13.63
CA LEU A 307 -1.69 -6.50 12.69
C LEU A 307 -2.99 -5.92 13.26
N PRO A 308 -3.81 -5.25 12.45
CA PRO A 308 -5.10 -4.74 12.89
C PRO A 308 -6.15 -5.87 13.02
N ASP A 309 -7.22 -5.63 13.78
CA ASP A 309 -8.45 -6.42 13.65
C ASP A 309 -9.13 -6.03 12.34
N ARG A 310 -9.40 -7.02 11.48
CA ARG A 310 -10.02 -6.80 10.17
C ARG A 310 -11.18 -7.75 9.96
N LYS A 311 -12.28 -7.20 9.43
CA LYS A 311 -13.41 -7.97 8.91
C LYS A 311 -13.66 -7.54 7.49
N LEU A 312 -13.86 -8.52 6.61
CA LEU A 312 -14.08 -8.29 5.18
C LEU A 312 -15.27 -9.13 4.72
N ILE A 313 -16.24 -8.47 4.09
CA ILE A 313 -17.39 -9.10 3.45
C ILE A 313 -17.33 -8.75 1.97
N ASN A 314 -17.43 -9.76 1.11
CA ASN A 314 -17.46 -9.56 -0.33
C ASN A 314 -18.64 -10.29 -0.93
N LEU A 315 -19.26 -9.66 -1.93
CA LEU A 315 -20.32 -10.22 -2.76
C LEU A 315 -20.03 -9.89 -4.22
N THR A 316 -20.00 -10.89 -5.10
CA THR A 316 -19.92 -10.66 -6.55
C THR A 316 -21.01 -11.43 -7.26
N GLY A 317 -21.44 -10.90 -8.41
CA GLY A 317 -22.37 -11.58 -9.27
C GLY A 317 -22.10 -11.24 -10.74
N SER A 318 -22.30 -12.20 -11.61
CA SER A 318 -22.35 -11.99 -13.07
C SER A 318 -23.53 -12.73 -13.65
N LEU A 319 -24.16 -12.09 -14.61
CA LEU A 319 -25.30 -12.64 -15.36
C LEU A 319 -25.06 -12.39 -16.83
N THR A 320 -25.28 -13.40 -17.67
CA THR A 320 -25.24 -13.28 -19.12
C THR A 320 -26.50 -13.88 -19.73
N TYR A 321 -27.01 -13.22 -20.77
CA TYR A 321 -28.17 -13.71 -21.51
C TYR A 321 -27.92 -13.64 -23.02
N LYS A 322 -27.90 -14.79 -23.69
CA LYS A 322 -27.75 -14.89 -25.11
C LYS A 322 -29.07 -14.51 -25.80
N LEU A 323 -29.11 -13.34 -26.45
CA LEU A 323 -30.25 -12.89 -27.24
C LEU A 323 -30.40 -13.71 -28.50
N ASN A 324 -29.29 -14.04 -29.15
CA ASN A 324 -29.19 -14.87 -30.34
C ASN A 324 -27.72 -15.33 -30.51
N ALA A 325 -27.41 -16.00 -31.62
CA ALA A 325 -26.04 -16.48 -31.89
C ALA A 325 -24.97 -15.37 -31.93
N ASN A 326 -25.38 -14.12 -32.22
CA ASN A 326 -24.46 -12.98 -32.46
C ASN A 326 -24.58 -11.88 -31.43
N ALA A 327 -25.40 -12.01 -30.37
CA ALA A 327 -25.58 -10.98 -29.39
C ALA A 327 -25.86 -11.56 -27.99
N GLU A 328 -25.17 -11.04 -27.01
CA GLU A 328 -25.28 -11.38 -25.59
C GLU A 328 -25.39 -10.12 -24.75
N LEU A 329 -26.32 -10.10 -23.82
CA LEU A 329 -26.37 -9.11 -22.74
C LEU A 329 -25.58 -9.62 -21.55
N PHE A 330 -24.90 -8.72 -20.83
CA PHE A 330 -24.24 -9.09 -19.60
C PHE A 330 -24.41 -8.02 -18.52
N ALA A 331 -24.42 -8.48 -17.26
CA ALA A 331 -24.37 -7.63 -16.09
C ALA A 331 -23.36 -8.19 -15.10
N GLU A 332 -22.60 -7.32 -14.44
CA GLU A 332 -21.64 -7.67 -13.37
C GLU A 332 -21.86 -6.77 -12.17
N GLY A 333 -21.86 -7.33 -10.97
CA GLY A 333 -21.92 -6.61 -9.70
C GLY A 333 -20.80 -7.02 -8.75
N LEU A 334 -20.29 -6.06 -7.98
CA LEU A 334 -19.36 -6.30 -6.88
C LEU A 334 -19.72 -5.37 -5.72
N TYR A 335 -19.83 -5.93 -4.54
CA TYR A 335 -19.86 -5.21 -3.27
C TYR A 335 -18.79 -5.78 -2.36
N SER A 336 -18.04 -4.90 -1.72
CA SER A 336 -17.08 -5.25 -0.68
C SER A 336 -17.17 -4.26 0.47
N GLN A 337 -17.20 -4.77 1.70
CA GLN A 337 -17.07 -3.97 2.91
C GLN A 337 -15.88 -4.47 3.71
N SER A 338 -14.95 -3.56 4.00
CA SER A 338 -13.82 -3.79 4.91
C SER A 338 -13.99 -2.95 6.15
N LYS A 339 -13.93 -3.57 7.34
CA LYS A 339 -13.87 -2.87 8.61
C LYS A 339 -12.54 -3.21 9.28
N VAL A 340 -11.71 -2.19 9.49
CA VAL A 340 -10.37 -2.33 10.09
C VAL A 340 -10.32 -1.52 11.37
N THR A 341 -9.91 -2.16 12.47
CA THR A 341 -9.63 -1.49 13.74
C THR A 341 -8.14 -1.48 13.98
N THR A 342 -7.54 -0.30 13.93
CA THR A 342 -6.11 -0.11 14.17
C THR A 342 -5.91 0.44 15.58
N THR A 343 -4.98 -0.15 16.34
CA THR A 343 -4.68 0.26 17.71
C THR A 343 -3.27 0.82 17.78
N TYR A 344 -3.14 1.99 18.41
CA TYR A 344 -1.88 2.70 18.60
C TYR A 344 -1.67 3.04 20.08
N GLN A 345 -0.49 3.52 20.41
CA GLN A 345 -0.16 4.08 21.72
C GLN A 345 -1.11 5.24 22.09
N ALA A 346 -1.18 5.58 23.38
CA ALA A 346 -1.93 6.71 23.90
C ALA A 346 -1.60 8.03 23.17
N SER A 347 -2.52 8.99 23.13
CA SER A 347 -2.35 10.26 22.40
C SER A 347 -1.22 11.10 22.97
N PRO A 348 -0.31 11.63 22.14
CA PRO A 348 0.62 12.66 22.57
C PRO A 348 -0.11 14.00 22.68
N ALA A 349 0.29 14.81 23.66
CA ALA A 349 -0.12 16.19 23.75
C ALA A 349 1.11 17.06 24.08
N ARG A 350 1.30 18.11 23.31
CA ARG A 350 2.40 19.08 23.46
C ARG A 350 1.88 20.48 23.22
N SER A 351 2.53 21.44 23.83
CA SER A 351 2.17 22.86 23.70
C SER A 351 2.53 23.48 22.35
N ASP A 352 3.49 22.84 21.64
CA ASP A 352 4.10 23.31 20.39
C ASP A 352 3.54 22.70 19.10
N PHE A 353 2.60 21.75 19.21
CA PHE A 353 2.17 20.99 18.05
C PHE A 353 1.29 21.75 17.05
N PHE A 354 0.70 22.87 17.42
CA PHE A 354 -0.15 23.62 16.50
C PHE A 354 -0.19 25.11 16.86
N ASP A 355 0.05 25.96 15.87
CA ASP A 355 -0.44 27.34 15.85
C ASP A 355 -1.73 27.34 15.02
N PRO A 356 -2.92 27.30 15.64
CA PRO A 356 -4.17 27.13 14.96
C PRO A 356 -4.94 28.44 14.75
N ASP A 357 -4.28 29.56 14.94
CA ASP A 357 -4.96 30.86 14.89
C ASP A 357 -5.59 31.13 13.52
N VAL A 358 -5.20 30.35 12.49
CA VAL A 358 -5.74 30.49 11.14
C VAL A 358 -5.99 29.11 10.56
N LEU A 359 -7.25 28.80 10.20
CA LEU A 359 -7.53 27.72 9.24
C LEU A 359 -6.86 28.05 7.92
N PHE A 360 -6.56 27.03 7.13
CA PHE A 360 -5.95 27.19 5.81
C PHE A 360 -6.79 28.06 4.85
N ASP A 361 -8.09 28.17 5.09
CA ASP A 361 -9.02 29.04 4.35
C ASP A 361 -8.98 30.53 4.81
N GLY A 362 -8.12 30.87 5.76
CA GLY A 362 -7.96 32.23 6.27
C GLY A 362 -8.92 32.59 7.42
N THR A 363 -9.76 31.68 7.90
CA THR A 363 -10.65 31.94 9.04
C THR A 363 -9.92 31.66 10.36
N ALA A 364 -10.00 32.61 11.31
CA ALA A 364 -9.46 32.44 12.66
C ALA A 364 -10.31 31.45 13.45
N THR A 365 -9.70 30.38 14.00
CA THR A 365 -10.43 29.33 14.70
C THR A 365 -10.32 29.40 16.20
N GLN A 366 -9.14 29.45 16.75
CA GLN A 366 -8.89 29.60 18.21
C GLN A 366 -7.42 29.97 18.46
N LYS A 367 -7.14 30.58 19.61
CA LYS A 367 -5.79 31.03 19.97
C LYS A 367 -4.92 29.84 20.39
N GLY A 368 -3.62 29.84 20.03
CA GLY A 368 -2.66 28.77 20.36
C GLY A 368 -2.56 28.46 21.87
N THR A 369 -2.85 29.46 22.72
CA THR A 369 -2.94 29.32 24.18
C THR A 369 -3.99 28.33 24.66
N ASP A 370 -5.06 28.09 23.87
CA ASP A 370 -6.16 27.19 24.25
C ASP A 370 -5.79 25.69 24.17
N ARG A 371 -4.61 25.36 23.65
CA ARG A 371 -4.09 23.98 23.52
C ARG A 371 -2.84 23.70 24.32
N ALA A 372 -2.19 24.73 24.85
CA ALA A 372 -0.98 24.55 25.61
C ALA A 372 -1.25 23.75 26.89
N LEU A 373 -0.35 22.83 27.22
CA LEU A 373 -0.37 22.13 28.51
C LEU A 373 0.54 22.87 29.46
N LEU A 374 -0.05 23.62 30.37
CA LEU A 374 0.68 24.54 31.24
C LEU A 374 0.58 24.12 32.70
N ILE A 375 1.70 24.29 33.43
CA ILE A 375 1.68 24.26 34.86
C ILE A 375 2.02 25.67 35.39
N TYR A 376 1.17 26.21 36.23
CA TYR A 376 1.27 27.57 36.73
C TYR A 376 2.03 27.67 38.07
N PRO A 377 2.64 28.82 38.40
CA PRO A 377 3.41 29.01 39.63
C PRO A 377 2.63 28.77 40.91
N ASN A 378 1.32 29.01 40.93
CA ASN A 378 0.45 28.76 42.10
C ASN A 378 0.08 27.28 42.30
N ASN A 379 0.40 26.41 41.33
CA ASN A 379 0.13 24.98 41.41
C ASN A 379 1.08 24.32 42.47
N PRO A 380 0.55 23.49 43.40
CA PRO A 380 1.37 22.80 44.40
C PRO A 380 2.49 21.94 43.81
N ALA A 381 2.25 21.24 42.66
CA ALA A 381 3.27 20.44 41.98
C ALA A 381 4.35 21.32 41.33
N TYR A 382 4.02 22.51 40.86
CA TYR A 382 5.01 23.47 40.39
C TYR A 382 5.99 23.84 41.53
N GLN A 383 5.46 24.19 42.71
CA GLN A 383 6.28 24.59 43.84
C GLN A 383 7.13 23.44 44.40
N SER A 384 6.54 22.25 44.55
CA SER A 384 7.19 21.13 45.21
C SER A 384 8.11 20.31 44.30
N ILE A 385 7.89 20.33 42.98
CA ILE A 385 8.63 19.49 42.04
C ILE A 385 9.37 20.31 40.99
N ALA A 386 8.68 21.24 40.28
CA ALA A 386 9.34 22.01 39.23
C ALA A 386 10.36 22.99 39.76
N VAL A 387 10.09 23.76 40.86
CA VAL A 387 11.01 24.74 41.43
C VAL A 387 12.35 24.11 41.80
N PRO A 388 12.42 23.06 42.65
CA PRO A 388 13.70 22.43 42.98
C PRO A 388 14.44 21.92 41.75
N TYR A 389 13.69 21.39 40.75
CA TYR A 389 14.29 20.92 39.50
C TYR A 389 14.92 22.08 38.70
N LEU A 390 14.18 23.19 38.50
CA LEU A 390 14.71 24.38 37.80
C LEU A 390 15.97 24.92 38.44
N GLN A 391 16.01 24.91 39.79
CA GLN A 391 17.22 25.28 40.54
C GLN A 391 18.39 24.35 40.24
N SER A 392 18.13 23.04 40.21
CA SER A 392 19.16 22.02 39.97
C SER A 392 19.78 22.05 38.56
N ILE A 393 19.04 22.57 37.60
CA ILE A 393 19.49 22.68 36.18
C ILE A 393 19.92 24.11 35.79
N GLY A 394 20.03 25.06 36.81
CA GLY A 394 20.48 26.43 36.58
C GLY A 394 19.46 27.33 35.86
N LYS A 395 18.17 27.02 35.96
CA LYS A 395 17.08 27.78 35.35
C LYS A 395 16.24 28.58 36.37
N SER A 396 16.84 28.95 37.48
CA SER A 396 16.17 29.71 38.58
C SER A 396 15.55 31.02 38.13
N SER A 397 16.06 31.66 37.08
CA SER A 397 15.53 32.93 36.54
C SER A 397 14.12 32.80 35.93
N PHE A 398 13.66 31.59 35.68
CA PHE A 398 12.34 31.29 35.09
C PHE A 398 11.32 30.86 36.15
N ILE A 399 11.72 30.77 37.42
CA ILE A 399 10.79 30.50 38.53
C ILE A 399 9.79 31.65 38.62
N GLY A 400 8.51 31.32 38.73
CA GLY A 400 7.40 32.26 38.71
C GLY A 400 6.76 32.48 37.34
N GLN A 401 7.26 31.82 36.27
CA GLN A 401 6.63 31.80 34.94
C GLN A 401 5.88 30.49 34.74
N PRO A 402 4.78 30.49 33.97
CA PRO A 402 4.14 29.23 33.53
C PRO A 402 5.11 28.38 32.70
N LEU A 403 5.09 27.07 32.91
CA LEU A 403 5.93 26.12 32.18
C LEU A 403 5.10 25.28 31.21
N ALA A 404 5.57 25.17 29.99
CA ALA A 404 5.01 24.27 29.01
C ALA A 404 5.47 22.82 29.29
N ILE A 405 4.51 21.89 29.27
CA ILE A 405 4.69 20.47 29.60
C ILE A 405 4.31 19.60 28.40
N THR A 406 5.05 18.52 28.18
CA THR A 406 4.57 17.44 27.29
C THR A 406 3.83 16.39 28.10
N ALA A 407 2.85 15.76 27.47
CA ALA A 407 2.14 14.64 28.07
C ALA A 407 1.90 13.51 27.05
N ARG A 408 2.00 12.29 27.53
CA ARG A 408 1.40 11.12 26.90
C ARG A 408 0.12 10.83 27.65
N VAL A 409 -1.01 11.25 27.09
CA VAL A 409 -2.30 11.26 27.80
C VAL A 409 -2.85 9.83 27.85
N GLN A 410 -2.61 9.15 28.96
CA GLN A 410 -3.03 7.76 29.19
C GLN A 410 -4.45 7.64 29.74
N ASP A 411 -5.06 8.74 30.17
CA ASP A 411 -6.39 8.82 30.77
C ASP A 411 -7.49 8.19 29.91
N PHE A 412 -7.31 8.15 28.60
CA PHE A 412 -8.27 7.61 27.61
C PHE A 412 -7.86 6.25 27.03
N GLY A 413 -6.71 5.70 27.46
CA GLY A 413 -6.14 4.46 26.98
C GLY A 413 -5.48 4.57 25.60
N PRO A 414 -5.12 3.43 25.00
CA PRO A 414 -4.60 3.38 23.62
C PRO A 414 -5.59 3.91 22.60
N ARG A 415 -5.07 4.61 21.58
CA ARG A 415 -5.89 5.11 20.47
C ARG A 415 -6.39 3.98 19.58
N GLN A 416 -7.65 4.03 19.21
CA GLN A 416 -8.24 3.11 18.24
C GLN A 416 -8.97 3.88 17.15
N ASN A 417 -8.57 3.64 15.90
CA ASN A 417 -9.26 4.06 14.69
C ASN A 417 -10.06 2.89 14.15
N VAL A 418 -11.28 3.17 13.70
CA VAL A 418 -12.15 2.22 13.02
C VAL A 418 -12.45 2.78 11.64
N ASP A 419 -11.89 2.15 10.62
CA ASP A 419 -12.10 2.51 9.23
C ASP A 419 -13.05 1.51 8.59
N THR A 420 -14.19 2.00 8.09
CA THR A 420 -15.16 1.19 7.35
C THR A 420 -15.15 1.66 5.91
N ALA A 421 -14.74 0.77 5.01
CA ALA A 421 -14.64 1.06 3.59
C ALA A 421 -15.60 0.17 2.80
N ASP A 422 -16.46 0.80 1.99
CA ASP A 422 -17.37 0.13 1.08
C ASP A 422 -16.90 0.35 -0.37
N GLN A 423 -16.89 -0.71 -1.17
CA GLN A 423 -16.63 -0.67 -2.60
C GLN A 423 -17.85 -1.22 -3.34
N TYR A 424 -18.40 -0.43 -4.26
CA TYR A 424 -19.51 -0.81 -5.13
C TYR A 424 -19.06 -0.77 -6.58
N ARG A 425 -19.49 -1.74 -7.38
CA ARG A 425 -19.32 -1.75 -8.82
C ARG A 425 -20.52 -2.40 -9.46
N PHE A 426 -21.04 -1.77 -10.50
CA PHE A 426 -22.07 -2.34 -11.34
C PHE A 426 -21.75 -2.07 -12.81
N ILE A 427 -21.89 -3.07 -13.66
CA ILE A 427 -21.67 -2.99 -15.09
C ILE A 427 -22.86 -3.62 -15.81
N VAL A 428 -23.27 -3.01 -16.90
CA VAL A 428 -24.24 -3.57 -17.83
C VAL A 428 -23.75 -3.32 -19.25
N GLY A 429 -23.92 -4.28 -20.12
CA GLY A 429 -23.45 -4.14 -21.49
C GLY A 429 -23.99 -5.20 -22.43
N THR A 430 -23.59 -5.05 -23.68
CA THR A 430 -23.85 -6.02 -24.75
C THR A 430 -22.55 -6.29 -25.50
N ARG A 431 -22.39 -7.53 -25.93
CA ARG A 431 -21.27 -7.95 -26.77
C ARG A 431 -21.74 -8.99 -27.77
N GLY A 432 -21.00 -9.12 -28.84
CA GLY A 432 -21.36 -10.10 -29.89
C GLY A 432 -20.55 -9.85 -31.15
N THR A 433 -21.14 -10.28 -32.27
CA THR A 433 -20.57 -10.10 -33.62
C THR A 433 -21.55 -9.36 -34.52
N ILE A 434 -21.04 -8.40 -35.29
CA ILE A 434 -21.78 -7.70 -36.33
C ILE A 434 -20.92 -7.64 -37.60
N ALA A 435 -21.41 -8.06 -38.73
CA ALA A 435 -20.64 -8.10 -39.96
C ALA A 435 -19.27 -8.81 -39.82
N ASN A 436 -19.20 -9.91 -39.09
CA ASN A 436 -17.98 -10.66 -38.75
C ASN A 436 -16.94 -9.89 -37.90
N GLN A 437 -17.35 -8.77 -37.30
CA GLN A 437 -16.52 -8.02 -36.34
C GLN A 437 -17.07 -8.21 -34.91
N ASP A 438 -16.20 -8.45 -33.94
CA ASP A 438 -16.57 -8.51 -32.54
C ASP A 438 -16.85 -7.08 -32.03
N TYR A 439 -17.92 -6.89 -31.28
CA TYR A 439 -18.22 -5.63 -30.60
C TYR A 439 -18.47 -5.84 -29.11
N GLU A 440 -18.20 -4.82 -28.32
CA GLU A 440 -18.60 -4.74 -26.92
C GLU A 440 -18.91 -3.28 -26.57
N VAL A 441 -20.06 -3.07 -25.94
CA VAL A 441 -20.50 -1.75 -25.41
C VAL A 441 -20.93 -1.95 -23.97
N ALA A 442 -20.45 -1.11 -23.08
CA ALA A 442 -20.78 -1.23 -21.67
C ALA A 442 -20.87 0.15 -20.97
N TYR A 443 -21.67 0.17 -19.92
CA TYR A 443 -21.67 1.22 -18.92
C TYR A 443 -21.28 0.62 -17.56
N ALA A 444 -20.36 1.26 -16.88
CA ALA A 444 -19.86 0.88 -15.56
C ALA A 444 -19.99 2.04 -14.58
N THR A 445 -20.55 1.78 -13.40
CA THR A 445 -20.53 2.71 -12.28
C THR A 445 -19.77 2.07 -11.13
N ASN A 446 -18.86 2.81 -10.54
CA ASN A 446 -17.99 2.36 -9.43
C ASN A 446 -17.98 3.42 -8.35
N GLN A 447 -17.98 2.99 -7.08
CA GLN A 447 -17.88 3.90 -5.95
C GLN A 447 -17.10 3.23 -4.83
N SER A 448 -16.14 3.97 -4.27
CA SER A 448 -15.49 3.66 -3.00
C SER A 448 -15.93 4.70 -1.97
N LYS A 449 -16.35 4.26 -0.79
CA LYS A 449 -16.72 5.13 0.33
C LYS A 449 -15.93 4.70 1.55
N LEU A 450 -15.32 5.66 2.24
CA LEU A 450 -14.63 5.45 3.52
C LEU A 450 -15.34 6.25 4.60
N ASN A 451 -15.56 5.62 5.75
CA ASN A 451 -15.96 6.28 6.99
C ASN A 451 -14.94 5.95 8.07
N SER A 452 -14.27 6.97 8.58
CA SER A 452 -13.25 6.85 9.62
C SER A 452 -13.79 7.39 10.94
N ALA A 453 -13.74 6.54 11.98
CA ALA A 453 -14.18 6.86 13.33
C ALA A 453 -13.06 6.60 14.33
N VAL A 454 -13.17 7.20 15.49
CA VAL A 454 -12.32 6.90 16.66
C VAL A 454 -13.18 6.39 17.81
N THR A 455 -12.64 5.46 18.61
CA THR A 455 -13.39 4.82 19.72
C THR A 455 -12.77 5.07 21.08
N THR A 456 -11.47 4.91 21.22
CA THR A 456 -10.73 5.11 22.48
C THR A 456 -9.47 5.92 22.24
N GLY A 457 -8.89 6.47 23.30
CA GLY A 457 -7.59 7.14 23.29
C GLY A 457 -7.57 8.54 22.68
N TYR A 458 -8.72 9.06 22.27
CA TYR A 458 -8.86 10.39 21.66
C TYR A 458 -9.70 11.30 22.55
N PHE A 459 -9.43 12.60 22.49
CA PHE A 459 -10.08 13.61 23.31
C PHE A 459 -10.08 14.97 22.61
N SER A 460 -10.99 15.86 23.03
CA SER A 460 -10.94 17.28 22.68
C SER A 460 -9.72 17.90 23.34
N GLN A 461 -8.77 18.37 22.53
CA GLN A 461 -7.56 19.01 23.05
C GLN A 461 -7.88 20.31 23.77
N PHE A 462 -8.88 21.06 23.28
CA PHE A 462 -9.33 22.30 23.92
C PHE A 462 -9.97 22.05 25.28
N ALA A 463 -10.88 21.08 25.37
CA ALA A 463 -11.51 20.74 26.64
C ALA A 463 -10.51 20.18 27.66
N TYR A 464 -9.56 19.36 27.22
CA TYR A 464 -8.48 18.85 28.07
C TYR A 464 -7.58 19.97 28.56
N ALA A 465 -7.08 20.82 27.66
CA ALA A 465 -6.22 21.95 28.02
C ALA A 465 -6.94 22.92 28.98
N LYS A 466 -8.23 23.21 28.71
CA LYS A 466 -9.04 24.04 29.61
C LYS A 466 -9.14 23.46 31.03
N ALA A 467 -9.34 22.12 31.13
CA ALA A 467 -9.43 21.47 32.45
C ALA A 467 -8.11 21.55 33.24
N ILE A 468 -6.98 21.27 32.59
CA ILE A 468 -5.69 21.23 33.28
C ILE A 468 -5.09 22.63 33.55
N ASN A 469 -5.38 23.60 32.68
CA ASN A 469 -4.88 24.97 32.76
C ASN A 469 -5.69 25.85 33.75
N ASP A 470 -6.80 25.35 34.34
CA ASP A 470 -7.48 26.04 35.41
C ASP A 470 -6.49 26.22 36.60
N PRO A 471 -6.19 27.44 37.04
CA PRO A 471 -5.27 27.66 38.19
C PRO A 471 -5.64 26.88 39.46
N ASN A 472 -6.93 26.51 39.60
CA ASN A 472 -7.43 25.74 40.75
C ASN A 472 -7.48 24.25 40.50
N SER A 473 -7.11 23.77 39.31
CA SER A 473 -7.20 22.33 38.95
C SER A 473 -6.23 21.48 39.78
N ASN A 474 -5.13 22.05 40.25
CA ASN A 474 -4.03 21.33 40.89
C ASN A 474 -3.49 20.18 40.04
N TRP A 475 -3.48 20.33 38.74
CA TRP A 475 -2.94 19.33 37.82
C TRP A 475 -1.51 18.99 38.16
N ASN A 476 -1.24 17.69 38.32
CA ASN A 476 0.12 17.21 38.59
C ASN A 476 0.60 16.30 37.48
N PRO A 477 1.40 16.77 36.50
CA PRO A 477 1.93 15.95 35.41
C PRO A 477 2.89 14.84 35.90
N TRP A 478 3.38 14.91 37.14
CA TRP A 478 4.28 13.94 37.75
C TRP A 478 3.60 13.06 38.81
N ALA A 479 2.26 13.06 38.86
CA ALA A 479 1.50 12.27 39.81
C ALA A 479 1.78 10.76 39.64
N PRO A 480 2.09 10.00 40.70
CA PRO A 480 2.27 8.54 40.61
C PRO A 480 1.04 7.86 39.99
N GLY A 481 1.31 6.99 39.01
CA GLY A 481 0.22 6.31 38.24
C GLY A 481 -0.66 7.25 37.39
N GLY A 482 -0.29 8.55 37.25
CA GLY A 482 -1.10 9.55 36.53
C GLY A 482 -2.36 10.00 37.33
N VAL A 483 -2.52 9.59 38.58
CA VAL A 483 -3.76 9.81 39.32
C VAL A 483 -3.91 11.29 39.71
N GLN A 484 -4.98 11.91 39.22
CA GLN A 484 -5.36 13.29 39.54
C GLN A 484 -6.42 13.33 40.64
N ASN A 485 -6.70 14.52 41.21
CA ASN A 485 -7.81 14.67 42.13
C ASN A 485 -9.14 14.33 41.45
N PRO A 486 -10.16 13.83 42.20
CA PRO A 486 -11.40 13.31 41.58
C PRO A 486 -12.17 14.33 40.71
N ALA A 487 -12.15 15.62 41.09
CA ALA A 487 -12.85 16.66 40.35
C ALA A 487 -12.17 16.93 39.00
N LEU A 488 -10.84 17.05 38.99
CA LEU A 488 -10.07 17.17 37.75
C LEU A 488 -10.17 15.89 36.86
N ALA A 489 -10.09 14.71 37.48
CA ALA A 489 -10.24 13.47 36.74
C ALA A 489 -11.60 13.38 36.01
N ALA A 490 -12.68 13.85 36.64
CA ALA A 490 -14.00 13.90 36.00
C ALA A 490 -14.05 14.91 34.83
N GLN A 491 -13.40 16.07 34.96
CA GLN A 491 -13.29 17.07 33.88
C GLN A 491 -12.45 16.52 32.71
N ILE A 492 -11.33 15.84 33.00
CA ILE A 492 -10.51 15.17 32.00
C ILE A 492 -11.35 14.13 31.25
N GLN A 493 -12.08 13.25 31.96
CA GLN A 493 -12.92 12.25 31.31
C GLN A 493 -14.03 12.84 30.45
N ALA A 494 -14.55 14.02 30.81
CA ALA A 494 -15.54 14.75 30.00
C ALA A 494 -14.96 15.25 28.65
N ALA A 495 -13.64 15.38 28.52
CA ALA A 495 -12.99 15.75 27.27
C ALA A 495 -12.89 14.57 26.27
N LYS A 496 -13.25 13.34 26.64
CA LYS A 496 -13.19 12.18 25.74
C LYS A 496 -13.92 12.45 24.43
N PHE A 497 -13.27 12.12 23.32
CA PHE A 497 -13.86 12.15 22.00
C PHE A 497 -14.01 10.73 21.45
N SER A 498 -15.17 10.42 20.88
CA SER A 498 -15.43 9.20 20.11
C SER A 498 -16.51 9.45 19.06
N GLY A 499 -16.42 8.78 17.92
CA GLY A 499 -17.34 8.94 16.81
C GLY A 499 -16.64 9.16 15.47
N ASP A 500 -17.45 9.45 14.45
CA ASP A 500 -16.96 9.68 13.10
C ASP A 500 -16.23 11.01 13.01
N TYR A 501 -15.06 11.01 12.38
CA TYR A 501 -14.28 12.23 12.20
C TYR A 501 -14.08 12.60 10.72
N LEU A 502 -14.14 11.60 9.80
CA LEU A 502 -13.92 11.83 8.38
C LEU A 502 -14.75 10.85 7.54
N SER A 503 -15.42 11.35 6.51
CA SER A 503 -15.92 10.50 5.44
C SER A 503 -15.36 10.96 4.09
N ALA A 504 -15.07 10.00 3.22
CA ALA A 504 -14.59 10.26 1.88
C ALA A 504 -15.32 9.38 0.87
N THR A 505 -15.47 9.88 -0.36
CA THR A 505 -16.10 9.16 -1.47
C THR A 505 -15.31 9.38 -2.75
N SER A 506 -15.02 8.29 -3.46
CA SER A 506 -14.45 8.30 -4.80
C SER A 506 -15.42 7.60 -5.73
N LYS A 507 -15.82 8.22 -6.82
CA LYS A 507 -16.78 7.69 -7.79
C LYS A 507 -16.19 7.75 -9.20
N SER A 508 -16.52 6.74 -10.04
CA SER A 508 -16.15 6.68 -11.43
C SER A 508 -17.29 6.07 -12.25
N ASP A 509 -17.84 6.84 -13.18
CA ASP A 509 -18.84 6.40 -14.14
C ASP A 509 -18.19 6.35 -15.53
N THR A 510 -18.25 5.21 -16.20
CA THR A 510 -17.54 4.99 -17.46
C THR A 510 -18.48 4.38 -18.50
N PHE A 511 -18.52 4.99 -19.67
CA PHE A 511 -19.07 4.38 -20.89
C PHE A 511 -17.90 3.95 -21.78
N ASP A 512 -17.90 2.73 -22.25
CA ASP A 512 -16.91 2.19 -23.19
C ASP A 512 -17.57 1.44 -24.35
N ALA A 513 -16.97 1.57 -25.53
CA ALA A 513 -17.36 0.83 -26.73
C ALA A 513 -16.11 0.43 -27.51
N LYS A 514 -16.04 -0.81 -27.96
CA LYS A 514 -14.96 -1.32 -28.80
C LYS A 514 -15.50 -2.22 -29.92
N ILE A 515 -14.78 -2.21 -31.03
CA ILE A 515 -14.95 -3.13 -32.14
C ILE A 515 -13.60 -3.73 -32.51
N SER A 516 -13.55 -5.00 -32.84
CA SER A 516 -12.34 -5.68 -33.24
C SER A 516 -12.63 -6.78 -34.26
N GLY A 517 -11.63 -7.12 -35.07
CA GLY A 517 -11.78 -8.20 -36.05
C GLY A 517 -10.63 -8.23 -37.04
N ASP A 518 -10.89 -8.90 -38.15
CA ASP A 518 -9.92 -9.04 -39.22
C ASP A 518 -9.83 -7.74 -40.04
N ALA A 519 -8.61 -7.29 -40.33
CA ALA A 519 -8.33 -6.05 -41.06
C ALA A 519 -8.07 -6.34 -42.56
N PHE A 520 -6.92 -6.92 -42.83
CA PHE A 520 -6.49 -7.24 -44.20
C PHE A 520 -5.62 -8.50 -44.23
N LYS A 521 -5.52 -9.13 -45.41
CA LYS A 521 -4.67 -10.31 -45.60
C LYS A 521 -3.27 -9.93 -46.01
N LEU A 522 -2.28 -10.63 -45.46
CA LEU A 522 -0.86 -10.61 -45.86
C LEU A 522 -0.45 -12.05 -46.19
N GLY A 523 -0.44 -12.38 -47.45
CA GLY A 523 -0.25 -13.76 -47.89
C GLY A 523 -1.37 -14.67 -47.36
N ASP A 524 -0.96 -15.74 -46.64
CA ASP A 524 -1.87 -16.70 -46.01
C ASP A 524 -2.36 -16.26 -44.61
N SER A 525 -1.82 -15.17 -44.10
CA SER A 525 -2.12 -14.68 -42.73
C SER A 525 -3.05 -13.48 -42.77
N THR A 526 -3.84 -13.30 -41.71
CA THR A 526 -4.78 -12.18 -41.59
C THR A 526 -4.36 -11.24 -40.45
N SER A 527 -4.24 -9.97 -40.77
CA SER A 527 -4.03 -8.89 -39.77
C SER A 527 -5.33 -8.64 -39.01
N GLN A 528 -5.22 -8.26 -37.74
CA GLN A 528 -6.35 -7.98 -36.87
C GLN A 528 -6.27 -6.57 -36.32
N TYR A 529 -7.41 -5.96 -36.12
CA TYR A 529 -7.50 -4.62 -35.52
C TYR A 529 -8.47 -4.56 -34.34
N ALA A 530 -8.27 -3.61 -33.45
CA ALA A 530 -9.26 -3.17 -32.48
C ALA A 530 -9.29 -1.64 -32.43
N VAL A 531 -10.48 -1.05 -32.31
CA VAL A 531 -10.69 0.37 -32.09
C VAL A 531 -11.71 0.53 -30.99
N GLY A 532 -11.48 1.45 -30.08
CA GLY A 532 -12.40 1.71 -28.99
C GLY A 532 -12.42 3.16 -28.55
N LEU A 533 -13.49 3.52 -27.90
CA LEU A 533 -13.69 4.82 -27.26
C LEU A 533 -14.14 4.63 -25.83
N GLN A 534 -13.80 5.58 -24.97
CA GLN A 534 -14.16 5.56 -23.56
C GLN A 534 -14.43 6.99 -23.08
N SER A 535 -15.49 7.17 -22.30
CA SER A 535 -15.80 8.41 -21.62
C SER A 535 -15.98 8.11 -20.14
N THR A 536 -15.20 8.78 -19.29
CA THR A 536 -15.22 8.56 -17.84
C THR A 536 -15.41 9.87 -17.11
N ARG A 537 -16.35 9.89 -16.15
CA ARG A 537 -16.48 10.93 -15.16
C ARG A 537 -15.99 10.43 -13.82
N GLN A 538 -15.08 11.16 -13.21
CA GLN A 538 -14.57 10.89 -11.86
C GLN A 538 -15.01 12.00 -10.90
N ASN A 539 -15.30 11.61 -9.65
CA ASN A 539 -15.55 12.53 -8.56
C ASN A 539 -14.83 12.06 -7.31
N TYR A 540 -14.31 13.00 -6.53
CA TYR A 540 -13.73 12.78 -5.22
C TYR A 540 -14.26 13.82 -4.23
N ALA A 541 -14.82 13.34 -3.11
CA ALA A 541 -15.35 14.18 -2.05
C ALA A 541 -14.78 13.77 -0.70
N LEU A 542 -14.51 14.77 0.16
CA LEU A 542 -13.96 14.61 1.50
C LEU A 542 -14.79 15.48 2.46
N ASN A 543 -15.32 14.89 3.53
CA ASN A 543 -16.18 15.56 4.49
C ASN A 543 -15.70 15.27 5.92
N PRO A 544 -14.92 16.19 6.51
CA PRO A 544 -14.52 16.10 7.91
C PRO A 544 -15.64 16.49 8.87
N SER A 545 -15.62 15.97 10.10
CA SER A 545 -16.46 16.46 11.20
C SER A 545 -16.01 17.87 11.63
N SER A 546 -16.86 18.60 12.33
CA SER A 546 -16.52 19.92 12.86
C SER A 546 -15.32 19.85 13.84
N ALA A 547 -15.21 18.80 14.64
CA ALA A 547 -14.10 18.62 15.56
C ALA A 547 -12.77 18.40 14.78
N TYR A 548 -12.79 17.66 13.68
CA TYR A 548 -11.60 17.45 12.86
C TYR A 548 -11.25 18.69 12.03
N LEU A 549 -12.27 19.38 11.48
CA LEU A 549 -12.10 20.65 10.80
C LEU A 549 -11.44 21.71 11.69
N ASN A 550 -11.81 21.75 12.96
CA ASN A 550 -11.25 22.68 13.95
C ASN A 550 -9.93 22.20 14.58
N GLY A 551 -9.48 21.00 14.22
CA GLY A 551 -8.28 20.38 14.78
C GLY A 551 -8.37 20.09 16.28
N ASP A 552 -9.57 19.84 16.82
CA ASP A 552 -9.82 19.61 18.24
C ASP A 552 -9.61 18.17 18.70
N ILE A 553 -9.33 17.24 17.78
CA ILE A 553 -9.15 15.82 18.13
C ILE A 553 -7.66 15.54 18.35
N ALA A 554 -7.24 15.50 19.63
CA ALA A 554 -5.87 15.19 20.00
C ALA A 554 -5.44 13.81 19.48
N GLY A 555 -4.29 13.76 18.82
CA GLY A 555 -3.71 12.53 18.28
C GLY A 555 -4.06 12.19 16.83
N LEU A 556 -4.97 12.93 16.15
CA LEU A 556 -5.18 12.78 14.70
C LEU A 556 -4.25 13.67 13.87
N GLY A 557 -3.75 14.77 14.45
CA GLY A 557 -2.95 15.76 13.74
C GLY A 557 -3.77 16.65 12.81
N GLY A 558 -3.37 17.90 12.62
CA GLY A 558 -3.84 18.80 11.59
C GLY A 558 -5.36 19.10 11.55
N THR A 559 -5.69 19.97 10.63
CA THR A 559 -7.07 20.29 10.22
C THR A 559 -7.28 19.85 8.78
N VAL A 560 -8.48 19.40 8.43
CA VAL A 560 -8.83 19.02 7.07
C VAL A 560 -10.11 19.75 6.66
N VAL A 561 -10.06 20.52 5.56
CA VAL A 561 -11.24 21.20 5.04
C VAL A 561 -12.01 20.31 4.06
N PRO A 562 -13.33 20.52 3.89
CA PRO A 562 -14.13 19.78 2.92
C PRO A 562 -13.63 19.95 1.50
N LEU A 563 -13.76 18.88 0.69
CA LEU A 563 -13.40 18.87 -0.72
C LEU A 563 -14.49 18.17 -1.52
N ASP A 564 -14.86 18.74 -2.68
CA ASP A 564 -15.65 18.07 -3.72
C ASP A 564 -15.14 18.51 -5.09
N ARG A 565 -14.58 17.59 -5.86
CA ARG A 565 -13.98 17.83 -7.18
C ARG A 565 -14.35 16.72 -8.16
N SER A 566 -14.53 17.11 -9.42
CA SER A 566 -14.80 16.15 -10.49
C SER A 566 -13.98 16.45 -11.74
N ARG A 567 -13.76 15.42 -12.55
CA ARG A 567 -13.14 15.52 -13.87
C ARG A 567 -13.83 14.65 -14.89
N ASN A 568 -13.66 15.00 -16.16
CA ASN A 568 -14.09 14.20 -17.31
C ASN A 568 -12.88 13.80 -18.13
N ILE A 569 -12.87 12.56 -18.59
CA ILE A 569 -11.81 11.96 -19.39
C ILE A 569 -12.45 11.34 -20.63
N ASN A 570 -12.05 11.77 -21.82
CA ASN A 570 -12.48 11.17 -23.08
C ASN A 570 -11.27 10.55 -23.80
N SER A 571 -11.41 9.32 -24.23
CA SER A 571 -10.32 8.55 -24.78
C SER A 571 -10.70 7.84 -26.07
N ILE A 572 -9.73 7.73 -26.97
CA ILE A 572 -9.81 6.87 -28.15
C ILE A 572 -8.55 6.01 -28.22
N PHE A 573 -8.70 4.75 -28.59
CA PHE A 573 -7.55 3.88 -28.81
C PHE A 573 -7.72 3.04 -30.08
N ALA A 574 -6.60 2.63 -30.64
CA ALA A 574 -6.52 1.70 -31.75
C ALA A 574 -5.37 0.70 -31.54
N GLU A 575 -5.57 -0.52 -31.94
CA GLU A 575 -4.58 -1.60 -31.93
C GLU A 575 -4.60 -2.31 -33.29
N LEU A 576 -3.42 -2.65 -33.82
CA LEU A 576 -3.23 -3.39 -35.04
C LEU A 576 -2.21 -4.51 -34.82
N ASN A 577 -2.60 -5.75 -35.09
CA ASN A 577 -1.70 -6.89 -35.13
C ASN A 577 -1.44 -7.29 -36.58
N VAL A 578 -0.17 -7.40 -36.94
CA VAL A 578 0.30 -7.68 -38.30
C VAL A 578 1.20 -8.92 -38.26
N PRO A 579 0.78 -10.06 -38.84
CA PRO A 579 1.65 -11.20 -39.03
C PRO A 579 2.60 -10.91 -40.21
N ILE A 580 3.80 -10.36 -39.89
CA ILE A 580 4.81 -9.93 -40.87
C ILE A 580 5.37 -11.11 -41.64
N ALA A 581 5.53 -12.27 -40.97
CA ALA A 581 5.95 -13.53 -41.51
C ALA A 581 5.31 -14.69 -40.70
N LYS A 582 5.40 -15.93 -41.17
CA LYS A 582 4.87 -17.11 -40.46
C LYS A 582 5.43 -17.27 -39.01
N THR A 583 6.58 -16.70 -38.76
CA THR A 583 7.29 -16.77 -37.47
C THR A 583 7.43 -15.42 -36.78
N LEU A 584 6.93 -14.34 -37.39
CA LEU A 584 7.13 -12.97 -36.89
C LEU A 584 5.83 -12.19 -36.91
N ASP A 585 5.37 -11.80 -35.73
CA ASP A 585 4.23 -10.93 -35.49
C ASP A 585 4.65 -9.57 -34.99
N GLY A 586 4.04 -8.51 -35.52
CA GLY A 586 4.13 -7.15 -35.03
C GLY A 586 2.79 -6.71 -34.45
N ASN A 587 2.83 -5.94 -33.36
CA ASN A 587 1.65 -5.34 -32.76
C ASN A 587 1.91 -3.86 -32.47
N LEU A 588 1.00 -3.01 -32.89
CA LEU A 588 1.06 -1.56 -32.69
C LEU A 588 -0.20 -1.11 -31.96
N SER A 589 -0.07 -0.28 -30.94
CA SER A 589 -1.20 0.35 -30.27
C SER A 589 -0.95 1.84 -30.06
N VAL A 590 -2.03 2.61 -30.10
CA VAL A 590 -2.04 4.05 -29.83
C VAL A 590 -3.29 4.42 -29.07
N ARG A 591 -3.14 5.28 -28.07
CA ARG A 591 -4.25 5.82 -27.29
C ARG A 591 -4.05 7.32 -27.05
N SER A 592 -5.12 8.09 -27.20
CA SER A 592 -5.17 9.50 -26.84
C SER A 592 -6.24 9.72 -25.78
N ASP A 593 -5.85 10.38 -24.68
CA ASP A 593 -6.71 10.70 -23.55
C ASP A 593 -6.78 12.22 -23.38
N ARG A 594 -8.01 12.75 -23.27
CA ARG A 594 -8.29 14.17 -23.04
C ARG A 594 -8.92 14.35 -21.67
N TYR A 595 -8.20 15.01 -20.78
CA TYR A 595 -8.64 15.43 -19.45
C TYR A 595 -9.07 16.90 -19.51
N ASN A 596 -10.15 17.24 -18.80
CA ASN A 596 -10.60 18.64 -18.73
C ASN A 596 -9.78 19.52 -17.78
N ASP A 597 -8.91 18.93 -16.94
CA ASP A 597 -8.10 19.62 -15.92
C ASP A 597 -6.59 19.60 -16.19
N VAL A 598 -6.02 18.50 -16.70
CA VAL A 598 -4.57 18.34 -16.89
C VAL A 598 -4.15 18.21 -18.36
N GLY A 599 -5.08 18.44 -19.29
CA GLY A 599 -4.79 18.48 -20.74
C GLY A 599 -4.83 17.14 -21.43
N ASN A 600 -4.07 17.00 -22.52
CA ASN A 600 -4.12 15.84 -23.40
C ASN A 600 -2.83 15.01 -23.31
N THR A 601 -2.96 13.70 -23.45
CA THR A 601 -1.81 12.79 -23.57
C THR A 601 -2.04 11.82 -24.73
N THR A 602 -0.99 11.50 -25.47
CA THR A 602 -1.03 10.46 -26.51
C THR A 602 0.12 9.50 -26.29
N ASN A 603 -0.19 8.22 -26.22
CA ASN A 603 0.73 7.15 -25.92
C ASN A 603 0.66 6.06 -26.98
N TYR A 604 1.82 5.49 -27.30
CA TYR A 604 1.92 4.43 -28.29
C TYR A 604 2.80 3.30 -27.77
N LYS A 605 2.61 2.10 -28.33
CA LYS A 605 3.43 0.94 -28.06
C LYS A 605 3.59 0.11 -29.34
N ALA A 606 4.81 -0.38 -29.56
CA ALA A 606 5.16 -1.33 -30.62
C ALA A 606 5.75 -2.59 -29.98
N ASN A 607 5.29 -3.75 -30.42
CA ASN A 607 5.76 -5.04 -29.94
C ASN A 607 6.12 -5.92 -31.13
N LEU A 608 7.17 -6.73 -30.97
CA LEU A 608 7.54 -7.78 -31.92
C LEU A 608 7.64 -9.12 -31.19
N ARG A 609 7.07 -10.16 -31.79
CA ARG A 609 7.14 -11.55 -31.37
C ARG A 609 7.74 -12.38 -32.49
N TRP A 610 8.89 -12.98 -32.25
CA TRP A 610 9.58 -13.83 -33.23
C TRP A 610 9.77 -15.24 -32.68
N GLN A 611 9.22 -16.23 -33.38
CA GLN A 611 9.33 -17.66 -33.05
C GLN A 611 9.97 -18.42 -34.20
N PRO A 612 11.32 -18.31 -34.33
CA PRO A 612 12.06 -18.91 -35.46
C PRO A 612 11.87 -20.44 -35.55
N VAL A 613 11.78 -21.07 -34.38
CA VAL A 613 11.46 -22.48 -34.17
C VAL A 613 10.48 -22.60 -33.02
N LYS A 614 9.75 -23.71 -32.92
CA LYS A 614 8.71 -23.90 -31.90
C LYS A 614 9.22 -23.89 -30.48
N GLU A 615 10.52 -24.15 -30.27
CA GLU A 615 11.21 -24.21 -28.99
C GLU A 615 11.71 -22.84 -28.50
N VAL A 616 11.81 -21.83 -29.39
CA VAL A 616 12.41 -20.53 -29.10
C VAL A 616 11.46 -19.41 -29.45
N LEU A 617 11.08 -18.62 -28.45
CA LEU A 617 10.34 -17.39 -28.61
C LEU A 617 11.19 -16.20 -28.18
N LEU A 618 11.35 -15.22 -29.05
CA LEU A 618 11.95 -13.92 -28.77
C LEU A 618 10.87 -12.85 -28.82
N ARG A 619 10.94 -11.91 -27.89
CA ARG A 619 9.98 -10.80 -27.83
C ARG A 619 10.68 -9.51 -27.46
N THR A 620 10.17 -8.40 -27.97
CA THR A 620 10.63 -7.07 -27.61
C THR A 620 9.50 -6.08 -27.69
N SER A 621 9.52 -5.07 -26.82
CA SER A 621 8.56 -3.97 -26.84
C SER A 621 9.24 -2.64 -26.63
N TYR A 622 8.67 -1.59 -27.22
CA TYR A 622 8.95 -0.20 -26.93
C TYR A 622 7.65 0.59 -26.87
N GLY A 623 7.50 1.44 -25.85
CA GLY A 623 6.31 2.25 -25.70
C GLY A 623 6.50 3.45 -24.80
N THR A 624 5.48 4.30 -24.80
CA THR A 624 5.33 5.42 -23.87
C THR A 624 4.21 5.14 -22.90
N GLY A 625 4.25 5.78 -21.75
CA GLY A 625 3.19 5.72 -20.75
C GLY A 625 3.08 7.04 -20.00
N PHE A 626 2.02 7.18 -19.22
CA PHE A 626 1.79 8.35 -18.40
C PHE A 626 0.98 8.01 -17.15
N ARG A 627 1.07 8.89 -16.17
CA ARG A 627 0.13 8.96 -15.04
C ARG A 627 -0.42 10.39 -14.94
N ALA A 628 -1.72 10.54 -15.05
CA ALA A 628 -2.37 11.80 -14.73
C ALA A 628 -2.33 12.02 -13.21
N PRO A 629 -2.05 13.23 -12.71
CA PRO A 629 -2.29 13.57 -11.31
C PRO A 629 -3.73 13.22 -10.96
N THR A 630 -3.97 12.62 -9.82
CA THR A 630 -5.32 12.31 -9.36
C THR A 630 -6.01 13.58 -8.86
N LEU A 631 -7.34 13.52 -8.66
CA LEU A 631 -8.06 14.62 -8.02
C LEU A 631 -7.50 14.94 -6.64
N ASN A 632 -6.97 13.92 -5.96
CA ASN A 632 -6.33 14.07 -4.67
C ASN A 632 -4.95 14.75 -4.78
N ASP A 633 -4.09 14.32 -5.73
CA ASP A 633 -2.79 14.97 -5.97
C ASP A 633 -2.97 16.46 -6.27
N LEU A 634 -4.03 16.84 -6.99
CA LEU A 634 -4.30 18.22 -7.36
C LEU A 634 -4.95 19.03 -6.24
N TRP A 635 -5.95 18.47 -5.55
CA TRP A 635 -6.91 19.22 -4.76
C TRP A 635 -7.02 18.78 -3.30
N TYR A 636 -6.21 17.79 -2.83
CA TYR A 636 -6.25 17.47 -1.40
C TYR A 636 -6.04 18.73 -0.58
N PRO A 637 -6.89 18.99 0.41
CA PRO A 637 -6.79 20.22 1.18
C PRO A 637 -5.40 20.37 1.78
N GLN A 638 -4.81 21.54 1.59
CA GLN A 638 -3.58 21.85 2.30
C GLN A 638 -3.87 21.97 3.78
N SER A 639 -3.03 21.38 4.60
CA SER A 639 -3.13 21.40 6.05
C SER A 639 -1.80 21.78 6.67
N LYS A 640 -1.87 22.49 7.79
CA LYS A 640 -0.70 22.71 8.65
C LYS A 640 -0.57 21.55 9.62
N GLY A 641 0.63 21.08 9.81
CA GLY A 641 0.97 19.98 10.71
C GLY A 641 2.36 20.10 11.26
N THR A 642 2.71 19.11 12.09
CA THR A 642 4.07 19.00 12.60
C THR A 642 4.95 18.29 11.58
N SER A 643 6.11 18.88 11.26
CA SER A 643 7.07 18.27 10.35
C SER A 643 7.65 16.97 10.90
N GLY A 644 8.22 16.15 10.02
CA GLY A 644 9.24 15.19 10.40
C GLY A 644 10.45 15.86 11.04
N GLN A 645 11.36 15.07 11.57
CA GLN A 645 12.63 15.61 12.05
C GLN A 645 13.59 15.84 10.88
N PHE A 646 14.23 17.01 10.86
CA PHE A 646 15.26 17.36 9.89
C PHE A 646 16.45 18.02 10.56
N ASP A 647 17.57 18.06 9.88
CA ASP A 647 18.80 18.70 10.32
C ASP A 647 19.04 19.97 9.48
N ASP A 648 19.48 21.05 10.10
CA ASP A 648 19.83 22.31 9.45
C ASP A 648 21.35 22.59 9.56
N ASN A 649 22.14 21.57 9.25
CA ASN A 649 23.60 21.57 9.33
C ASN A 649 24.30 21.76 7.97
N GLY A 650 23.53 22.05 6.92
CA GLY A 650 24.04 22.34 5.57
C GLY A 650 24.70 23.71 5.44
N PRO A 651 25.20 24.08 4.24
CA PRO A 651 25.71 25.43 3.94
C PRO A 651 24.65 26.49 4.29
N HIS A 652 25.07 27.55 4.99
CA HIS A 652 24.19 28.62 5.49
C HIS A 652 23.09 28.17 6.48
N GLY A 653 23.18 26.95 7.00
CA GLY A 653 22.29 26.43 8.04
C GLY A 653 22.68 26.94 9.44
N THR A 654 21.80 26.70 10.40
CA THR A 654 22.02 27.09 11.80
C THR A 654 22.90 26.13 12.60
N GLY A 655 23.24 24.96 12.01
CA GLY A 655 23.96 23.88 12.68
C GLY A 655 23.11 23.03 13.64
N GLN A 656 21.82 23.27 13.69
CA GLN A 656 20.88 22.52 14.54
C GLN A 656 20.53 21.16 13.90
N THR A 657 20.30 20.16 14.72
CA THR A 657 19.92 18.80 14.29
C THR A 657 18.67 18.33 15.03
N GLY A 658 17.89 17.47 14.33
CA GLY A 658 16.65 16.91 14.88
C GLY A 658 15.56 17.95 15.10
N ILE A 659 15.54 19.01 14.28
CA ILE A 659 14.54 20.07 14.33
C ILE A 659 13.18 19.48 13.93
N GLN A 660 12.14 19.91 14.62
CA GLN A 660 10.75 19.61 14.28
C GLN A 660 9.95 20.92 14.46
N ILE A 661 9.24 21.32 13.43
CA ILE A 661 8.43 22.55 13.44
C ILE A 661 6.93 22.23 13.36
N GLY A 662 6.10 23.12 13.90
CA GLY A 662 4.64 23.00 13.88
C GLY A 662 3.96 23.52 12.61
N ASN A 663 4.70 24.15 11.71
CA ASN A 663 4.17 24.86 10.53
C ASN A 663 4.62 24.19 9.23
N GLU A 664 4.52 22.87 9.13
CA GLU A 664 4.64 22.19 7.87
C GLU A 664 3.29 22.26 7.11
N ILE A 665 3.32 22.70 5.87
CA ILE A 665 2.17 22.73 4.97
C ILE A 665 2.27 21.56 4.02
N THR A 666 1.36 20.60 4.16
CA THR A 666 1.23 19.45 3.26
C THR A 666 -0.08 19.54 2.47
N GLY A 667 -0.20 18.81 1.36
CA GLY A 667 -1.44 18.76 0.57
C GLY A 667 -1.22 18.70 -0.93
N GLY A 668 -2.31 18.87 -1.68
CA GLY A 668 -2.31 18.83 -3.14
C GLY A 668 -1.70 20.08 -3.79
N ASN A 669 -1.43 19.94 -5.10
CA ASN A 669 -0.91 21.03 -5.93
C ASN A 669 -1.65 21.08 -7.27
N PRO A 670 -2.49 22.10 -7.52
CA PRO A 670 -3.28 22.21 -8.75
C PRO A 670 -2.43 22.43 -10.02
N ASN A 671 -1.15 22.76 -9.89
CA ASN A 671 -0.24 23.01 -11.01
C ASN A 671 0.50 21.74 -11.51
N LEU A 672 0.17 20.57 -10.99
CA LEU A 672 0.80 19.32 -11.41
C LEU A 672 0.52 18.99 -12.87
N LYS A 673 1.56 18.45 -13.53
CA LYS A 673 1.50 17.92 -14.89
C LYS A 673 1.49 16.40 -14.87
N PRO A 674 0.96 15.73 -15.93
CA PRO A 674 1.09 14.29 -16.05
C PRO A 674 2.55 13.84 -16.06
N GLU A 675 2.85 12.78 -15.28
CA GLU A 675 4.12 12.05 -15.42
C GLU A 675 4.17 11.37 -16.79
N LYS A 676 5.36 11.20 -17.32
CA LYS A 676 5.60 10.52 -18.60
C LYS A 676 6.61 9.41 -18.42
N SER A 677 6.42 8.30 -19.14
CA SER A 677 7.43 7.24 -19.18
C SER A 677 7.80 6.82 -20.59
N LYS A 678 9.03 6.32 -20.72
CA LYS A 678 9.51 5.56 -21.89
C LYS A 678 9.93 4.18 -21.39
N GLN A 679 9.48 3.16 -22.08
CA GLN A 679 9.63 1.79 -21.64
C GLN A 679 10.21 0.96 -22.77
N PHE A 680 11.12 0.06 -22.41
CA PHE A 680 11.73 -0.91 -23.31
C PHE A 680 11.77 -2.27 -22.60
N SER A 681 11.36 -3.33 -23.28
CA SER A 681 11.56 -4.70 -22.82
C SER A 681 12.08 -5.60 -23.94
N MET A 682 12.87 -6.60 -23.56
CA MET A 682 13.37 -7.63 -24.45
C MET A 682 13.47 -8.95 -23.68
N GLY A 683 12.90 -10.01 -24.24
CA GLY A 683 12.87 -11.30 -23.60
C GLY A 683 13.02 -12.48 -24.51
N ALA A 684 13.39 -13.61 -23.91
CA ALA A 684 13.48 -14.90 -24.57
C ALA A 684 12.83 -15.99 -23.74
N VAL A 685 12.11 -16.87 -24.40
CA VAL A 685 11.55 -18.09 -23.80
C VAL A 685 12.09 -19.28 -24.55
N LEU A 686 12.64 -20.22 -23.83
CA LEU A 686 13.12 -21.50 -24.35
C LEU A 686 12.25 -22.64 -23.79
N GLN A 687 11.64 -23.41 -24.68
CA GLN A 687 10.78 -24.54 -24.36
C GLN A 687 11.22 -25.79 -25.15
N PRO A 688 12.35 -26.42 -24.76
CA PRO A 688 12.91 -27.55 -25.50
C PRO A 688 12.01 -28.79 -25.46
N SER A 689 11.07 -28.85 -24.51
CA SER A 689 10.09 -29.93 -24.41
C SER A 689 8.76 -29.40 -23.83
N SER A 690 7.70 -30.16 -23.93
CA SER A 690 6.40 -29.84 -23.31
C SER A 690 6.46 -29.81 -21.77
N ASN A 691 7.52 -30.37 -21.20
CA ASN A 691 7.70 -30.53 -19.76
C ASN A 691 8.59 -29.45 -19.12
N PHE A 692 9.32 -28.69 -19.92
CA PHE A 692 10.28 -27.71 -19.43
C PHE A 692 10.21 -26.41 -20.21
N SER A 693 10.08 -25.29 -19.50
CA SER A 693 10.22 -23.96 -20.07
C SER A 693 11.00 -23.05 -19.14
N VAL A 694 11.81 -22.18 -19.72
CA VAL A 694 12.57 -21.14 -19.02
C VAL A 694 12.50 -19.84 -19.82
N GLY A 695 12.35 -18.72 -19.14
CA GLY A 695 12.32 -17.42 -19.80
C GLY A 695 12.96 -16.34 -18.95
N ALA A 696 13.45 -15.32 -19.64
CA ALA A 696 14.02 -14.13 -19.07
C ALA A 696 13.55 -12.89 -19.85
N ASP A 697 13.09 -11.87 -19.13
CA ASP A 697 12.66 -10.60 -19.71
C ASP A 697 13.41 -9.46 -19.05
N PHE A 698 14.30 -8.79 -19.79
CA PHE A 698 14.90 -7.52 -19.40
C PHE A 698 13.89 -6.40 -19.60
N PHE A 699 13.85 -5.47 -18.65
CA PHE A 699 13.03 -4.27 -18.76
C PHE A 699 13.82 -3.01 -18.37
N ARG A 700 13.43 -1.88 -18.97
CA ARG A 700 13.85 -0.54 -18.57
C ARG A 700 12.67 0.42 -18.65
N ILE A 701 12.45 1.17 -17.57
CA ILE A 701 11.41 2.18 -17.46
C ILE A 701 12.08 3.49 -17.03
N ARG A 702 11.94 4.53 -17.85
CA ARG A 702 12.37 5.89 -17.51
C ARG A 702 11.14 6.75 -17.30
N ILE A 703 11.08 7.43 -16.17
CA ILE A 703 9.98 8.32 -15.81
C ILE A 703 10.53 9.74 -15.71
N SER A 704 9.82 10.69 -16.27
CA SER A 704 10.03 12.13 -16.11
C SER A 704 8.80 12.78 -15.49
N ASP A 705 8.99 13.99 -14.96
CA ASP A 705 7.93 14.73 -14.24
C ASP A 705 7.32 13.89 -13.09
N TYR A 706 8.14 13.14 -12.38
CA TYR A 706 7.73 12.20 -11.32
C TYR A 706 7.00 12.95 -10.21
N ILE A 707 5.75 12.56 -9.91
CA ILE A 707 4.93 13.19 -8.88
C ILE A 707 5.26 12.55 -7.53
N SER A 708 5.81 13.35 -6.64
CA SER A 708 6.10 12.96 -5.25
C SER A 708 6.08 14.18 -4.33
N THR A 709 6.06 13.92 -3.04
CA THR A 709 6.24 14.95 -2.01
C THR A 709 7.70 14.92 -1.59
N PRO A 710 8.44 16.03 -1.70
CA PRO A 710 9.81 16.10 -1.19
C PRO A 710 9.80 15.98 0.34
N THR A 711 10.84 15.39 0.91
CA THR A 711 11.00 15.34 2.36
C THR A 711 11.43 16.71 2.90
N GLU A 712 11.18 16.95 4.18
CA GLU A 712 11.57 18.19 4.88
C GLU A 712 13.09 18.39 4.77
N GLN A 713 13.89 17.33 4.95
CA GLN A 713 15.34 17.39 4.81
C GLN A 713 15.78 17.84 3.41
N GLU A 714 15.15 17.29 2.37
CA GLU A 714 15.41 17.67 0.99
C GLU A 714 15.10 19.14 0.73
N ILE A 715 13.96 19.63 1.25
CA ILE A 715 13.54 21.03 1.11
C ILE A 715 14.52 21.94 1.81
N VAL A 716 14.90 21.63 3.05
CA VAL A 716 15.85 22.42 3.83
C VAL A 716 17.23 22.46 3.19
N ASP A 717 17.75 21.30 2.79
CA ASP A 717 19.04 21.21 2.12
C ASP A 717 19.06 21.99 0.79
N GLY A 718 17.99 21.90 0.00
CA GLY A 718 17.83 22.64 -1.24
C GLY A 718 17.77 24.15 -1.01
N TYR A 719 16.99 24.58 -0.03
CA TYR A 719 16.88 25.99 0.38
C TYR A 719 18.24 26.53 0.81
N ARG A 720 18.96 25.82 1.69
CA ARG A 720 20.28 26.24 2.20
C ARG A 720 21.36 26.26 1.12
N ARG A 721 21.25 25.44 0.08
CA ARG A 721 22.15 25.52 -1.09
C ARG A 721 21.81 26.63 -2.07
N GLY A 722 20.72 27.37 -1.86
CA GLY A 722 20.28 28.41 -2.78
C GLY A 722 19.59 27.87 -4.07
N ASP A 723 19.11 26.62 -4.04
CA ASP A 723 18.44 26.02 -5.18
C ASP A 723 17.09 26.71 -5.44
N PRO A 724 16.87 27.27 -6.65
CA PRO A 724 15.64 28.01 -6.97
C PRO A 724 14.36 27.20 -6.79
N ALA A 725 14.40 25.87 -6.92
CA ALA A 725 13.26 24.99 -6.74
C ALA A 725 12.71 25.00 -5.31
N TYR A 726 13.54 25.33 -4.33
CA TYR A 726 13.19 25.27 -2.90
C TYR A 726 13.09 26.63 -2.20
N GLN A 727 13.50 27.74 -2.86
CA GLN A 727 13.54 29.07 -2.21
C GLN A 727 12.18 29.57 -1.74
N GLY A 728 11.10 29.23 -2.44
CA GLY A 728 9.74 29.59 -2.05
C GLY A 728 9.08 28.63 -1.05
N LEU A 729 9.76 27.55 -0.66
CA LEU A 729 9.18 26.48 0.16
C LEU A 729 9.56 26.60 1.65
N VAL A 730 10.43 27.52 2.01
CA VAL A 730 10.93 27.70 3.36
C VAL A 730 10.79 29.16 3.77
N THR A 731 10.31 29.40 4.99
CA THR A 731 10.40 30.72 5.64
C THR A 731 11.28 30.63 6.86
N VAL A 732 12.04 31.70 7.13
CA VAL A 732 12.96 31.82 8.27
C VAL A 732 12.66 33.08 9.09
N ASP A 733 13.04 33.07 10.37
CA ASP A 733 12.98 34.22 11.25
C ASP A 733 14.21 35.13 11.06
N ALA A 734 14.27 36.22 11.86
CA ALA A 734 15.40 37.15 11.85
C ALA A 734 16.73 36.52 12.31
N SER A 735 16.67 35.39 13.03
CA SER A 735 17.83 34.61 13.48
C SER A 735 18.18 33.46 12.52
N ASN A 736 17.53 33.41 11.33
CA ASN A 736 17.72 32.39 10.30
C ASN A 736 17.24 30.99 10.70
N ASN A 737 16.40 30.85 11.74
CA ASN A 737 15.75 29.59 12.10
C ASN A 737 14.56 29.32 11.15
N ILE A 738 14.36 28.06 10.79
CA ILE A 738 13.25 27.65 9.91
C ILE A 738 11.93 27.74 10.67
N MET A 739 10.99 28.53 10.17
CA MET A 739 9.67 28.78 10.74
C MET A 739 8.56 27.99 10.06
N SER A 740 8.66 27.78 8.76
CA SER A 740 7.70 26.96 8.02
C SER A 740 8.33 26.25 6.82
N ILE A 741 7.75 25.12 6.47
CA ILE A 741 8.11 24.32 5.29
C ILE A 741 6.85 24.03 4.49
N ILE A 742 6.90 24.19 3.18
CA ILE A 742 5.84 23.81 2.25
C ILE A 742 6.25 22.50 1.57
N ALA A 743 5.72 21.38 2.07
CA ALA A 743 5.95 20.03 1.57
C ALA A 743 4.72 19.52 0.79
N THR A 744 4.28 20.27 -0.21
CA THR A 744 3.18 19.87 -1.09
C THR A 744 3.69 18.97 -2.22
N THR A 745 2.78 18.19 -2.80
CA THR A 745 3.08 17.32 -3.95
C THR A 745 3.61 18.12 -5.14
N GLN A 746 4.65 17.62 -5.81
CA GLN A 746 5.33 18.30 -6.92
C GLN A 746 5.67 17.32 -8.04
N ASN A 747 5.89 17.85 -9.28
CA ASN A 747 6.54 17.09 -10.33
C ASN A 747 8.06 17.12 -10.09
N ALA A 748 8.55 16.07 -9.41
CA ALA A 748 9.86 16.07 -8.79
C ALA A 748 10.80 15.04 -9.45
N GLY A 749 11.68 15.51 -10.31
CA GLY A 749 12.81 14.73 -10.81
C GLY A 749 12.44 13.64 -11.82
N THR A 750 13.31 12.63 -11.88
CA THR A 750 13.20 11.50 -12.82
C THR A 750 13.43 10.17 -12.11
N ALA A 751 12.98 9.06 -12.71
CA ALA A 751 13.37 7.72 -12.28
C ALA A 751 13.86 6.88 -13.47
N ASP A 752 14.95 6.11 -13.30
CA ASP A 752 15.46 5.13 -14.26
C ASP A 752 15.51 3.75 -13.58
N VAL A 753 14.61 2.87 -13.98
CA VAL A 753 14.40 1.55 -13.38
C VAL A 753 14.75 0.47 -14.38
N GLN A 754 15.59 -0.50 -13.98
CA GLN A 754 16.03 -1.60 -14.84
C GLN A 754 16.07 -2.90 -14.04
N GLY A 755 15.75 -4.00 -14.71
CA GLY A 755 15.82 -5.31 -14.08
C GLY A 755 15.56 -6.43 -15.07
N VAL A 756 15.54 -7.65 -14.52
CA VAL A 756 15.27 -8.88 -15.26
C VAL A 756 14.24 -9.70 -14.50
N ASP A 757 13.16 -10.08 -15.16
CA ASP A 757 12.20 -11.05 -14.66
C ASP A 757 12.58 -12.42 -15.20
N LEU A 758 12.60 -13.44 -14.31
CA LEU A 758 12.98 -14.81 -14.63
C LEU A 758 11.84 -15.76 -14.27
N PHE A 759 11.62 -16.78 -15.11
CA PHE A 759 10.77 -17.91 -14.73
C PHE A 759 11.34 -19.24 -15.21
N VAL A 760 11.05 -20.28 -14.45
CA VAL A 760 11.31 -21.69 -14.81
C VAL A 760 10.06 -22.50 -14.48
N ASN A 761 9.58 -23.29 -15.42
CA ASN A 761 8.52 -24.27 -15.19
C ASN A 761 9.03 -25.64 -15.62
N PHE A 762 8.92 -26.61 -14.70
CA PHE A 762 9.26 -28.00 -14.97
C PHE A 762 8.14 -28.90 -14.47
N ARG A 763 7.72 -29.85 -15.31
CA ARG A 763 6.68 -30.84 -14.99
C ARG A 763 7.15 -32.20 -15.47
N GLN A 764 7.16 -33.17 -14.56
CA GLN A 764 7.61 -34.53 -14.85
C GLN A 764 6.61 -35.54 -14.28
N SER A 765 6.15 -36.47 -15.14
CA SER A 765 5.50 -37.70 -14.67
C SER A 765 6.56 -38.70 -14.21
N LEU A 766 6.44 -39.11 -12.94
CA LEU A 766 7.35 -40.08 -12.33
C LEU A 766 6.79 -41.53 -12.39
N LYS A 767 5.91 -41.80 -13.36
CA LYS A 767 5.19 -43.06 -13.48
C LYS A 767 4.48 -43.46 -12.19
N ASP A 768 4.83 -44.57 -11.58
CA ASP A 768 4.19 -45.08 -10.37
C ASP A 768 4.42 -44.21 -9.12
N TYR A 769 5.38 -43.28 -9.15
CA TYR A 769 5.65 -42.31 -8.09
C TYR A 769 4.93 -40.96 -8.23
N GLY A 770 3.98 -40.86 -9.18
CA GLY A 770 3.14 -39.68 -9.33
C GLY A 770 3.71 -38.60 -10.25
N LYS A 771 3.48 -37.33 -9.92
CA LYS A 771 3.88 -36.17 -10.73
C LYS A 771 4.64 -35.15 -9.89
N LEU A 772 5.69 -34.60 -10.46
CA LEU A 772 6.47 -33.48 -9.88
C LEU A 772 6.29 -32.24 -10.74
N GLU A 773 5.99 -31.12 -10.09
CA GLU A 773 5.94 -29.78 -10.70
C GLU A 773 6.88 -28.86 -9.93
N ILE A 774 7.77 -28.15 -10.62
CA ILE A 774 8.66 -27.14 -10.05
C ILE A 774 8.46 -25.83 -10.78
N ASN A 775 8.19 -24.74 -10.05
CA ASN A 775 8.02 -23.42 -10.62
C ASN A 775 8.90 -22.42 -9.86
N LEU A 776 9.68 -21.64 -10.60
CA LEU A 776 10.46 -20.51 -10.10
C LEU A 776 9.96 -19.25 -10.77
N ASN A 777 9.67 -18.23 -9.99
CA ASN A 777 9.43 -16.86 -10.49
C ASN A 777 10.31 -15.91 -9.69
N GLY A 778 11.17 -15.17 -10.38
CA GLY A 778 12.14 -14.27 -9.75
C GLY A 778 12.20 -12.92 -10.46
N THR A 779 12.57 -11.88 -9.72
CA THR A 779 12.81 -10.53 -10.22
C THR A 779 14.13 -10.03 -9.68
N GLN A 780 15.08 -9.70 -10.58
CA GLN A 780 16.35 -9.07 -10.29
C GLN A 780 16.26 -7.59 -10.63
N MET A 781 16.35 -6.73 -9.62
CA MET A 781 16.51 -5.29 -9.82
C MET A 781 17.98 -4.96 -10.03
N LEU A 782 18.30 -4.37 -11.18
CA LEU A 782 19.67 -3.98 -11.56
C LEU A 782 19.91 -2.52 -11.20
N LYS A 783 18.89 -1.68 -11.39
CA LYS A 783 18.97 -0.24 -11.21
C LYS A 783 17.61 0.32 -10.76
N PHE A 784 17.64 1.23 -9.81
CA PHE A 784 16.52 2.12 -9.49
C PHE A 784 17.12 3.43 -8.99
N ASP A 785 17.40 4.30 -9.93
CA ASP A 785 17.91 5.65 -9.67
C ASP A 785 16.74 6.63 -9.75
N GLN A 786 16.59 7.46 -8.72
CA GLN A 786 15.61 8.53 -8.68
C GLN A 786 16.31 9.84 -8.38
N THR A 787 16.02 10.88 -9.16
CA THR A 787 16.51 12.23 -8.87
C THR A 787 15.42 13.03 -8.17
N SER A 788 15.82 13.83 -7.19
CA SER A 788 14.98 14.84 -6.57
C SER A 788 14.77 16.06 -7.49
N PRO A 789 13.86 16.99 -7.15
CA PRO A 789 13.71 18.27 -7.85
C PRO A 789 15.01 19.05 -7.96
N GLY A 790 15.85 19.03 -6.94
CA GLY A 790 17.18 19.67 -6.91
C GLY A 790 18.28 18.88 -7.64
N GLY A 791 17.93 17.83 -8.39
CA GLY A 791 18.89 17.04 -9.16
C GLY A 791 19.71 16.03 -8.34
N GLN A 792 19.47 15.89 -7.04
CA GLN A 792 20.12 14.91 -6.19
C GLN A 792 19.75 13.48 -6.64
N LEU A 793 20.75 12.63 -6.88
CA LEU A 793 20.55 11.24 -7.28
C LEU A 793 20.51 10.30 -6.08
N PHE A 794 19.48 9.47 -6.03
CA PHE A 794 19.32 8.40 -5.05
C PHE A 794 19.26 7.04 -5.73
N ASN A 795 20.16 6.12 -5.35
CA ASN A 795 20.08 4.72 -5.73
C ASN A 795 19.25 3.98 -4.65
N LYS A 796 18.20 3.27 -5.06
CA LYS A 796 17.26 2.64 -4.13
C LYS A 796 17.38 1.13 -4.04
N VAL A 797 18.24 0.48 -4.86
CA VAL A 797 18.35 -0.98 -4.91
C VAL A 797 19.18 -1.52 -3.75
N GLY A 798 18.52 -2.25 -2.85
CA GLY A 798 19.18 -2.90 -1.70
C GLY A 798 19.61 -1.93 -0.62
N THR A 799 19.01 -0.74 -0.55
CA THR A 799 19.32 0.23 0.49
C THR A 799 18.15 1.19 0.75
N LEU A 800 18.01 1.62 1.99
CA LEU A 800 17.11 2.69 2.42
C LEU A 800 17.85 4.01 2.70
N VAL A 801 19.17 4.01 2.59
CA VAL A 801 20.02 5.20 2.77
C VAL A 801 21.06 5.30 1.66
N ASN A 802 21.41 6.53 1.28
CA ASN A 802 22.56 6.79 0.41
C ASN A 802 23.57 7.67 1.12
N ASN A 803 24.84 7.41 0.93
CA ASN A 803 25.87 8.31 1.40
C ASN A 803 25.96 9.52 0.48
N ILE A 804 25.57 10.66 0.98
CA ILE A 804 25.59 11.94 0.27
C ILE A 804 26.49 12.87 1.04
N ASN A 805 27.62 13.23 0.43
CA ASN A 805 28.63 14.10 1.02
C ASN A 805 29.11 13.64 2.42
N GLY A 806 29.25 12.32 2.62
CA GLY A 806 29.70 11.75 3.89
C GLY A 806 28.58 11.50 4.90
N THR A 807 27.34 11.82 4.59
CA THR A 807 26.18 11.61 5.47
C THR A 807 25.25 10.57 4.87
N ASN A 808 24.78 9.60 5.65
CA ASN A 808 23.78 8.63 5.22
C ASN A 808 22.39 9.24 5.26
N THR A 809 21.89 9.60 4.09
CA THR A 809 20.59 10.26 3.86
C THR A 809 19.55 9.21 3.44
N ALA A 810 18.33 9.32 3.97
CA ALA A 810 17.21 8.46 3.57
C ALA A 810 16.91 8.59 2.08
N VAL A 811 16.68 7.47 1.38
CA VAL A 811 16.28 7.53 -0.04
C VAL A 811 14.84 8.04 -0.15
N ILE A 812 14.54 8.71 -1.26
CA ILE A 812 13.19 9.27 -1.51
C ILE A 812 12.13 8.18 -1.39
N GLY A 813 11.11 8.43 -0.57
CA GLY A 813 10.01 7.49 -0.33
C GLY A 813 10.37 6.28 0.52
N ALA A 814 11.51 6.27 1.21
CA ALA A 814 11.89 5.19 2.14
C ALA A 814 10.85 4.95 3.25
N ASN A 815 10.06 5.98 3.59
CA ASN A 815 9.01 5.90 4.59
C ASN A 815 7.68 5.34 4.06
N ASN A 816 7.50 5.27 2.73
CA ASN A 816 6.22 5.00 2.08
C ASN A 816 6.15 3.68 1.31
N GLY A 817 7.16 2.82 1.34
CA GLY A 817 7.11 1.65 0.47
C GLY A 817 8.15 0.57 0.70
N GLY A 818 8.95 0.67 1.72
CA GLY A 818 10.01 -0.29 1.99
C GLY A 818 11.18 -0.22 0.99
N VAL A 819 12.10 -1.14 1.11
CA VAL A 819 13.30 -1.24 0.26
C VAL A 819 12.98 -1.83 -1.12
N ILE A 820 13.68 -1.40 -2.14
CA ILE A 820 13.72 -2.07 -3.44
C ILE A 820 14.72 -3.23 -3.35
N LEU A 821 14.22 -4.45 -3.21
CA LEU A 821 15.07 -5.64 -3.07
C LEU A 821 15.87 -5.90 -4.36
N ARG A 822 17.14 -6.25 -4.22
CA ARG A 822 17.99 -6.60 -5.37
C ARG A 822 17.52 -7.89 -6.05
N TRP A 823 17.14 -8.88 -5.28
CA TRP A 823 16.60 -10.15 -5.77
C TRP A 823 15.46 -10.64 -4.88
N LYS A 824 14.35 -10.99 -5.50
CA LYS A 824 13.20 -11.65 -4.86
C LYS A 824 12.74 -12.80 -5.73
N HIS A 825 12.48 -13.97 -5.14
CA HIS A 825 11.89 -15.09 -5.88
C HIS A 825 10.94 -15.92 -5.01
N MET A 826 10.04 -16.60 -5.69
CA MET A 826 9.26 -17.70 -5.16
C MET A 826 9.63 -18.98 -5.95
N LEU A 827 10.12 -19.98 -5.26
CA LEU A 827 10.37 -21.32 -5.79
C LEU A 827 9.38 -22.28 -5.15
N SER A 828 8.59 -22.99 -5.94
CA SER A 828 7.65 -24.00 -5.45
C SER A 828 7.89 -25.36 -6.09
N GLY A 829 7.84 -26.41 -5.27
CA GLY A 829 7.86 -27.81 -5.69
C GLY A 829 6.56 -28.50 -5.24
N THR A 830 5.78 -29.02 -6.15
CA THR A 830 4.56 -29.80 -5.85
C THR A 830 4.75 -31.24 -6.29
N TRP A 831 4.64 -32.16 -5.36
CA TRP A 831 4.61 -33.60 -5.62
C TRP A 831 3.19 -34.12 -5.41
N THR A 832 2.62 -34.70 -6.47
CA THR A 832 1.28 -35.30 -6.43
C THR A 832 1.40 -36.82 -6.57
N TYR A 833 0.90 -37.53 -5.57
CA TYR A 833 0.88 -39.01 -5.54
C TYR A 833 -0.48 -39.51 -5.06
N GLY A 834 -1.16 -40.27 -5.89
CA GLY A 834 -2.53 -40.70 -5.62
C GLY A 834 -3.46 -39.51 -5.37
N ASN A 835 -4.10 -39.53 -4.21
CA ASN A 835 -4.99 -38.46 -3.76
C ASN A 835 -4.29 -37.33 -2.98
N TRP A 836 -2.98 -37.39 -2.81
CA TRP A 836 -2.21 -36.43 -2.06
C TRP A 836 -1.42 -35.47 -2.96
N ALA A 837 -1.37 -34.22 -2.59
CA ALA A 837 -0.48 -33.24 -3.18
C ALA A 837 0.28 -32.51 -2.08
N THR A 838 1.60 -32.60 -2.10
CA THR A 838 2.49 -31.91 -1.17
C THR A 838 3.20 -30.80 -1.91
N THR A 839 3.09 -29.58 -1.41
CA THR A 839 3.74 -28.39 -1.99
C THR A 839 4.68 -27.79 -0.95
N LEU A 840 5.95 -27.64 -1.32
CA LEU A 840 6.94 -26.84 -0.58
C LEU A 840 7.21 -25.55 -1.36
N VAL A 841 7.13 -24.42 -0.68
CA VAL A 841 7.40 -23.09 -1.25
C VAL A 841 8.56 -22.47 -0.51
N GLN A 842 9.54 -21.95 -1.24
CA GLN A 842 10.59 -21.08 -0.72
C GLN A 842 10.32 -19.66 -1.21
N ASN A 843 10.13 -18.72 -0.28
CA ASN A 843 10.10 -17.29 -0.51
C ASN A 843 11.45 -16.70 -0.11
N TYR A 844 12.14 -16.08 -1.06
CA TYR A 844 13.45 -15.48 -0.85
C TYR A 844 13.42 -13.97 -1.12
N ALA A 845 14.06 -13.22 -0.23
CA ALA A 845 14.32 -11.79 -0.37
C ALA A 845 15.78 -11.49 -0.02
N SER A 846 16.49 -10.74 -0.89
CA SER A 846 17.88 -10.35 -0.63
C SER A 846 17.99 -9.40 0.56
N GLY A 847 19.12 -9.43 1.27
CA GLY A 847 19.44 -8.45 2.30
C GLY A 847 19.66 -7.05 1.76
N TYR A 848 19.64 -6.05 2.67
CA TYR A 848 19.74 -4.63 2.34
C TYR A 848 20.27 -3.79 3.50
N GLN A 849 20.73 -2.58 3.16
CA GLN A 849 21.19 -1.59 4.14
C GLN A 849 20.03 -0.71 4.61
N THR A 850 20.01 -0.41 5.90
CA THR A 850 19.11 0.57 6.52
C THR A 850 19.88 1.65 7.26
N LYS A 851 19.21 2.50 8.04
CA LYS A 851 19.83 3.58 8.82
C LYS A 851 20.93 3.02 9.72
N ASP A 852 22.02 3.76 9.83
CA ASP A 852 23.15 3.39 10.68
C ASP A 852 22.74 3.24 12.16
N ARG A 853 23.47 2.40 12.83
CA ARG A 853 23.37 2.24 14.27
C ARG A 853 23.83 3.52 14.98
N MET A 854 23.45 3.68 16.25
CA MET A 854 23.84 4.84 17.04
C MET A 854 25.35 4.95 17.29
N ASP A 855 26.08 3.83 17.15
CA ASP A 855 27.54 3.79 17.22
C ASP A 855 28.21 4.20 15.89
N GLY A 856 27.43 4.66 14.91
CA GLY A 856 27.89 5.07 13.58
C GLY A 856 28.24 3.92 12.64
N GLN A 857 28.01 2.66 13.04
CA GLN A 857 28.25 1.50 12.17
C GLN A 857 27.06 1.28 11.25
N PRO A 858 27.29 0.89 9.99
CA PRO A 858 26.23 0.52 9.08
C PRO A 858 25.35 -0.61 9.63
N ASN A 859 24.04 -0.50 9.42
CA ASN A 859 23.09 -1.55 9.78
C ASN A 859 22.57 -2.26 8.53
N PHE A 860 22.59 -3.59 8.57
CA PHE A 860 22.14 -4.44 7.48
C PHE A 860 21.05 -5.40 7.97
N VAL A 861 19.99 -5.51 7.20
CA VAL A 861 19.01 -6.58 7.31
C VAL A 861 19.46 -7.73 6.41
N GLY A 862 19.63 -8.92 6.95
CA GLY A 862 20.09 -10.10 6.23
C GLY A 862 19.07 -10.60 5.19
N ALA A 863 19.50 -11.52 4.34
CA ALA A 863 18.60 -12.17 3.40
C ALA A 863 17.54 -13.00 4.13
N SER A 864 16.29 -12.89 3.69
CA SER A 864 15.19 -13.67 4.23
C SER A 864 14.92 -14.90 3.37
N GLN A 865 14.82 -16.08 4.01
CA GLN A 865 14.42 -17.34 3.40
C GLN A 865 13.29 -17.94 4.23
N ILE A 866 12.09 -17.89 3.70
CA ILE A 866 10.89 -18.42 4.35
C ILE A 866 10.43 -19.65 3.58
N TYR A 867 10.19 -20.75 4.29
CA TYR A 867 9.68 -22.00 3.72
C TYR A 867 8.26 -22.25 4.21
N ASP A 868 7.36 -22.55 3.26
CA ASP A 868 5.96 -22.88 3.53
C ASP A 868 5.68 -24.29 3.03
N LEU A 869 4.94 -25.06 3.80
CA LEU A 869 4.54 -26.43 3.47
C LEU A 869 3.02 -26.53 3.41
N ASN A 870 2.48 -27.12 2.34
CA ASN A 870 1.05 -27.42 2.19
C ASN A 870 0.87 -28.89 1.81
N LEU A 871 -0.04 -29.57 2.49
CA LEU A 871 -0.47 -30.93 2.20
C LEU A 871 -1.98 -30.92 1.89
N ALA A 872 -2.34 -31.30 0.67
CA ALA A 872 -3.73 -31.37 0.23
C ALA A 872 -4.15 -32.82 -0.04
N TYR A 873 -5.37 -33.17 0.42
CA TYR A 873 -5.99 -34.48 0.20
C TYR A 873 -7.25 -34.34 -0.65
N LYS A 874 -7.36 -35.14 -1.70
CA LYS A 874 -8.43 -35.13 -2.72
C LYS A 874 -9.16 -36.48 -2.87
N GLY A 875 -8.99 -37.38 -1.89
CA GLY A 875 -9.55 -38.74 -1.93
C GLY A 875 -11.04 -38.84 -1.62
N ILE A 876 -11.65 -37.76 -1.15
CA ILE A 876 -13.09 -37.70 -0.92
C ILE A 876 -13.76 -37.03 -2.14
N LYS A 877 -14.78 -37.67 -2.68
CA LYS A 877 -15.51 -37.17 -3.85
C LYS A 877 -16.00 -35.73 -3.60
N ASN A 878 -15.71 -34.86 -4.53
CA ASN A 878 -16.09 -33.43 -4.50
C ASN A 878 -15.49 -32.61 -3.32
N ALA A 879 -14.59 -33.17 -2.52
CA ALA A 879 -13.98 -32.49 -1.39
C ALA A 879 -12.45 -32.38 -1.54
N VAL A 880 -11.92 -31.24 -1.09
CA VAL A 880 -10.47 -31.02 -0.95
C VAL A 880 -10.23 -30.52 0.47
N PHE A 881 -9.34 -31.19 1.19
CA PHE A 881 -8.86 -30.77 2.50
C PHE A 881 -7.40 -30.41 2.40
N SER A 882 -6.97 -29.32 3.01
CA SER A 882 -5.55 -28.99 3.11
C SER A 882 -5.15 -28.56 4.52
N VAL A 883 -3.94 -28.92 4.89
CA VAL A 883 -3.25 -28.49 6.10
C VAL A 883 -1.93 -27.89 5.68
N GLY A 884 -1.54 -26.77 6.26
CA GLY A 884 -0.28 -26.18 5.92
C GLY A 884 0.36 -25.41 7.06
N VAL A 885 1.65 -25.13 6.87
CA VAL A 885 2.47 -24.34 7.79
C VAL A 885 3.21 -23.30 6.96
N LYS A 886 2.95 -22.02 7.22
CA LYS A 886 3.76 -20.91 6.73
C LYS A 886 4.92 -20.66 7.67
N ASN A 887 6.06 -20.23 7.14
CA ASN A 887 7.29 -20.03 7.90
C ASN A 887 7.64 -21.28 8.75
N LEU A 888 7.78 -22.42 8.08
CA LEU A 888 7.95 -23.75 8.67
C LEU A 888 9.05 -23.80 9.76
N PHE A 889 10.13 -23.05 9.56
CA PHE A 889 11.29 -23.03 10.47
C PHE A 889 11.22 -21.90 11.51
N ASP A 890 10.10 -21.16 11.57
CA ASP A 890 9.89 -20.04 12.49
C ASP A 890 11.01 -18.97 12.43
N LYS A 891 11.48 -18.68 11.20
CA LYS A 891 12.50 -17.64 11.00
C LYS A 891 12.00 -16.32 11.60
N GLN A 892 12.76 -15.79 12.53
CA GLN A 892 12.49 -14.48 13.15
C GLN A 892 13.06 -13.36 12.26
N PRO A 893 12.50 -12.14 12.31
CA PRO A 893 13.04 -11.01 11.57
C PRO A 893 14.39 -10.56 12.13
N ASP A 894 15.24 -10.04 11.26
CA ASP A 894 16.44 -9.38 11.68
C ASP A 894 16.12 -7.99 12.28
N THR A 895 17.04 -7.46 13.08
CA THR A 895 16.92 -6.13 13.64
C THR A 895 16.89 -5.06 12.55
N PHE A 896 15.86 -4.24 12.57
CA PHE A 896 15.65 -3.15 11.61
C PHE A 896 15.64 -1.80 12.33
N ILE A 897 16.41 -0.83 11.81
CA ILE A 897 16.39 0.55 12.26
C ILE A 897 15.68 1.38 11.19
N PRO A 898 14.49 1.94 11.47
CA PRO A 898 13.77 2.73 10.50
C PRO A 898 14.50 4.05 10.20
N VAL A 899 14.41 4.50 8.95
CA VAL A 899 15.00 5.78 8.52
C VAL A 899 14.23 6.99 9.06
N SER A 900 12.97 6.79 9.44
CA SER A 900 12.17 7.76 10.16
C SER A 900 11.73 7.21 11.52
N ASN A 901 11.53 8.10 12.49
CA ASN A 901 11.11 7.72 13.84
C ASN A 901 9.64 7.31 13.94
N GLN A 902 8.94 7.17 12.83
CA GLN A 902 7.51 6.89 12.82
C GLN A 902 7.16 5.45 13.24
N PHE A 903 8.06 4.48 13.01
CA PHE A 903 7.80 3.09 13.35
C PHE A 903 8.93 2.51 14.20
N GLN A 904 8.61 2.00 15.38
CA GLN A 904 9.56 1.58 16.41
C GLN A 904 9.41 0.11 16.81
N SER A 905 9.00 -0.75 15.87
CA SER A 905 8.71 -2.15 16.18
C SER A 905 9.92 -3.09 16.16
N GLY A 906 11.11 -2.59 15.80
CA GLY A 906 12.34 -3.37 15.79
C GLY A 906 12.52 -4.32 14.60
N TYR A 907 11.58 -4.39 13.68
CA TYR A 907 11.63 -5.20 12.45
C TYR A 907 11.05 -4.42 11.26
N ASP A 908 11.39 -4.85 10.03
CA ASP A 908 10.82 -4.25 8.81
C ASP A 908 9.41 -4.80 8.56
N ILE A 909 8.42 -3.96 8.82
CA ILE A 909 6.99 -4.28 8.64
C ILE A 909 6.60 -4.54 7.19
N TYR A 910 7.41 -4.08 6.23
CA TYR A 910 7.15 -4.25 4.79
C TYR A 910 7.68 -5.58 4.26
N GLN A 911 8.62 -6.21 4.96
CA GLN A 911 9.30 -7.42 4.48
C GLN A 911 9.01 -8.66 5.31
N TYR A 912 8.41 -8.52 6.49
CA TYR A 912 8.23 -9.62 7.42
C TYR A 912 6.80 -9.71 7.97
N ASP A 913 6.24 -10.93 7.95
CA ASP A 913 4.94 -11.23 8.57
C ASP A 913 5.11 -11.47 10.08
N PRO A 914 4.58 -10.61 10.96
CA PRO A 914 4.77 -10.73 12.41
C PRO A 914 4.05 -11.92 13.05
N ARG A 915 3.24 -12.69 12.29
CA ARG A 915 2.63 -13.94 12.79
C ARG A 915 3.69 -15.01 13.08
N GLY A 916 4.88 -14.97 12.40
CA GLY A 916 5.90 -15.99 12.51
C GLY A 916 5.43 -17.30 11.90
N ARG A 917 5.73 -18.47 12.56
CA ARG A 917 5.20 -19.75 12.10
C ARG A 917 3.68 -19.80 12.30
N PHE A 918 2.98 -20.07 11.18
CA PHE A 918 1.52 -20.00 11.11
C PHE A 918 0.96 -21.31 10.54
N VAL A 919 0.09 -21.96 11.31
CA VAL A 919 -0.57 -23.23 10.93
C VAL A 919 -1.98 -22.93 10.46
N TYR A 920 -2.42 -23.57 9.37
CA TYR A 920 -3.77 -23.39 8.84
C TYR A 920 -4.38 -24.70 8.35
N VAL A 921 -5.70 -24.74 8.32
CA VAL A 921 -6.51 -25.81 7.72
C VAL A 921 -7.56 -25.20 6.80
N ASN A 922 -7.76 -25.81 5.63
CA ASN A 922 -8.80 -25.41 4.68
C ASN A 922 -9.59 -26.62 4.22
N ALA A 923 -10.87 -26.41 3.93
CA ALA A 923 -11.77 -27.38 3.33
C ALA A 923 -12.56 -26.73 2.21
N THR A 924 -12.72 -27.44 1.10
CA THR A 924 -13.58 -27.05 -0.01
C THR A 924 -14.48 -28.24 -0.37
N TYR A 925 -15.77 -27.99 -0.57
CA TYR A 925 -16.72 -28.99 -1.01
C TYR A 925 -17.56 -28.46 -2.19
N LYS A 926 -17.68 -29.29 -3.24
CA LYS A 926 -18.49 -28.98 -4.43
C LYS A 926 -19.76 -29.81 -4.45
N PHE A 927 -20.90 -29.16 -4.44
CA PHE A 927 -22.18 -29.78 -4.77
C PHE A 927 -22.37 -29.76 -6.30
N LYS A 928 -22.87 -30.85 -6.82
CA LYS A 928 -23.24 -30.94 -8.24
C LYS A 928 -24.63 -30.34 -8.46
#